data_69e06fec2cafc10b3e903e0053f0a0e3
#
_entry.id   69e06fec2cafc10b3e903e0053f0a0e3
#
_cell.length_a   1.000
_cell.length_b   1.000
_cell.length_c   1.000
_cell.angle_alpha   90.00
_cell.angle_beta   90.00
_cell.angle_gamma   90.00
#
_symmetry.space_group_name_H-M   'P 1'
#
loop_
_entity.id
_entity.type
_entity.pdbx_description
1 polymer ?
#
loop_
_entity_poly.entity_id
_entity_poly.type
_entity_poly.pdbx_seq_one_letter_code
_entity_poly.pdbx_strand_id
1 'polypeptide(L)'
;MNKKSITILVVCLIVSVMSVSLAFFSARIIGNGKNVSVNAKELTINFDNNNEIASGIIEPGWSSTNTFSVENKSKTTFTYDIVLKNYKNTTKTNGYLVYKITSTNGYNMTEYKDMPKDGENTYDLVIARGITIEPGSSNKQSYTLEIKYLDSTEDQSIDMGSTVTGSLYIVESTTNENNPYTKGTLGYQIMEDNSNIKTRTDFSTPYTDVNIGTMYKSQEDNTDVYYFAGDARNNWVKFGTFNTDKTIYKGWGTFENNYTYHVYDSMSECTNASKFNSNCEAFTLWKKGDPIYWRIIRTDKDGGVKLLYHGNSYESENTYIAGNESYSVNCTTNGINCIDYNNSNAKIKIDKWFNENLINYSKYINLEASYCNDKSIYNSDDKWTYFSGHYRIMEIQNPTLNCNSKDVIKTNIALITADEVAFAGGGSKNDKVWYYLNSKGNPSINKSDSWWTMTGYAYNDTYSTMIDVKQAEIGCEGGFSGHSVLYNGKSFRPVITLNGENLWKSGDGSASNPYEIQDLPETLSERLLSDKSTRPGERTDFSTVLTTDNTKTLYTGTEDGTTVYYFAGNATDNWVKFGGYYWRIIRTNADGSTRMLYHGTSTTATDAYIGTSTFNSTYNDPMYVGYIYGTSNSTAIDRSNTNNSTIKEVIDVWYKNNLNTNYGKYISTTAAYCNDRNVIDGTYNTSSFSYAGRTRLYSNKAPTYNCLTTEDKFTITGNIGNGKLTYPIALMTADEISYAGGVYDKNSLTWYYYNSVKSSSTGSINWWLISPFNWYGNTAYTFLVYGSNHSGVLGNSYVNNTLGVRPVISLKADVVYKSGDGTASSPYEIITD
;
A
#
# COMPACT_ATOMS: atom_id res chain seq x y z
N MET A 1 29.83 49.87 -41.17
CA MET A 1 28.82 48.92 -41.68
C MET A 1 27.93 49.66 -42.69
N ASN A 2 27.76 49.06 -43.84
CA ASN A 2 27.03 49.68 -44.96
C ASN A 2 25.51 49.59 -44.69
N LYS A 3 24.69 50.62 -45.07
CA LYS A 3 23.23 50.55 -44.83
C LYS A 3 22.55 49.25 -45.23
N LYS A 4 23.03 48.59 -46.27
CA LYS A 4 22.56 47.25 -46.67
C LYS A 4 22.85 46.18 -45.65
N SER A 5 23.98 46.21 -44.98
CA SER A 5 24.35 45.24 -43.94
C SER A 5 23.52 45.43 -42.67
N ILE A 6 23.13 46.66 -42.33
CA ILE A 6 22.22 46.97 -41.20
C ILE A 6 20.82 46.47 -41.50
N THR A 7 20.34 46.67 -42.75
CA THR A 7 19.01 46.21 -43.15
C THR A 7 18.93 44.68 -43.16
N ILE A 8 19.97 43.96 -43.59
CA ILE A 8 20.00 42.54 -43.55
C ILE A 8 20.06 42.03 -42.10
N LEU A 9 20.83 42.71 -41.22
CA LEU A 9 20.90 42.32 -39.77
C LEU A 9 19.55 42.54 -39.08
N VAL A 10 18.85 43.66 -39.39
CA VAL A 10 17.51 43.93 -38.84
C VAL A 10 16.47 42.97 -39.40
N VAL A 11 16.52 42.60 -40.67
CA VAL A 11 15.62 41.57 -41.24
C VAL A 11 15.92 40.20 -40.65
N CYS A 12 17.17 39.81 -40.46
CA CYS A 12 17.55 38.57 -39.77
C CYS A 12 17.12 38.60 -38.30
N LEU A 13 17.22 39.75 -37.60
CA LEU A 13 16.76 39.86 -36.21
C LEU A 13 15.22 39.82 -36.13
N ILE A 14 14.52 40.41 -37.07
CA ILE A 14 13.04 40.33 -37.16
C ILE A 14 12.61 38.92 -37.52
N VAL A 15 13.31 38.21 -38.38
CA VAL A 15 13.05 36.77 -38.69
C VAL A 15 13.39 35.88 -37.51
N SER A 16 14.46 36.17 -36.73
CA SER A 16 14.80 35.40 -35.54
C SER A 16 13.90 35.69 -34.33
N VAL A 17 13.25 36.87 -34.26
CA VAL A 17 12.27 37.21 -33.24
C VAL A 17 10.85 36.72 -33.61
N MET A 18 10.60 36.44 -34.91
CA MET A 18 9.35 35.81 -35.35
C MET A 18 9.36 34.30 -35.36
N SER A 19 10.43 33.65 -34.88
CA SER A 19 10.44 32.22 -34.63
C SER A 19 9.93 31.88 -33.21
N VAL A 20 8.94 32.62 -32.69
CA VAL A 20 8.00 32.04 -31.74
C VAL A 20 7.21 31.01 -32.54
N SER A 21 7.49 29.77 -32.35
CA SER A 21 6.83 28.66 -33.04
C SER A 21 5.36 28.66 -32.65
N LEU A 22 4.52 29.18 -33.51
CA LEU A 22 3.08 29.07 -33.38
C LEU A 22 2.70 27.64 -33.76
N ALA A 23 2.24 26.83 -32.80
CA ALA A 23 1.65 25.54 -33.11
C ALA A 23 0.25 25.77 -33.70
N PHE A 24 0.09 25.44 -34.98
CA PHE A 24 -1.19 25.51 -35.63
C PHE A 24 -1.76 24.12 -35.87
N PHE A 25 -2.89 23.82 -35.29
CA PHE A 25 -3.63 22.59 -35.59
C PHE A 25 -5.13 22.88 -35.71
N SER A 26 -5.89 21.98 -36.30
CA SER A 26 -7.31 22.16 -36.53
C SER A 26 -8.15 21.40 -35.53
N ALA A 27 -9.20 22.00 -35.02
CA ALA A 27 -10.24 21.35 -34.26
C ALA A 27 -11.58 21.39 -34.98
N ARG A 28 -12.34 20.33 -34.85
CA ARG A 28 -13.74 20.25 -35.26
C ARG A 28 -14.53 19.40 -34.29
N ILE A 29 -15.02 20.01 -33.24
CA ILE A 29 -15.93 19.35 -32.29
C ILE A 29 -17.33 19.94 -32.55
N ILE A 30 -18.27 19.08 -32.91
CA ILE A 30 -19.65 19.49 -33.24
C ILE A 30 -20.63 18.92 -32.23
N GLY A 31 -21.67 19.67 -31.91
CA GLY A 31 -22.79 19.17 -31.11
C GLY A 31 -23.79 18.43 -32.00
N ASN A 32 -24.37 17.36 -31.51
CA ASN A 32 -25.46 16.67 -32.22
C ASN A 32 -26.81 17.02 -31.57
N GLY A 33 -27.48 18.04 -32.11
CA GLY A 33 -28.75 18.56 -31.61
C GLY A 33 -29.99 17.69 -31.92
N LYS A 34 -29.86 16.38 -32.00
CA LYS A 34 -30.99 15.45 -32.18
C LYS A 34 -31.60 15.02 -30.85
N ASN A 35 -32.91 14.84 -30.85
CA ASN A 35 -33.61 14.15 -29.78
C ASN A 35 -33.03 12.71 -29.66
N VAL A 36 -32.54 12.35 -28.51
CA VAL A 36 -32.07 10.99 -28.23
C VAL A 36 -33.25 10.24 -27.56
N SER A 37 -33.89 9.35 -28.29
CA SER A 37 -34.90 8.43 -27.72
C SER A 37 -34.19 7.15 -27.30
N VAL A 38 -34.20 6.84 -26.02
CA VAL A 38 -33.67 5.58 -25.49
C VAL A 38 -34.75 4.92 -24.64
N ASN A 39 -35.14 3.70 -24.98
CA ASN A 39 -36.12 2.90 -24.24
C ASN A 39 -37.41 3.64 -23.83
N ALA A 40 -38.04 4.36 -24.78
CA ALA A 40 -39.24 5.16 -24.57
C ALA A 40 -39.09 6.39 -23.64
N LYS A 41 -37.89 6.83 -23.35
CA LYS A 41 -37.59 8.09 -22.63
C LYS A 41 -36.99 9.11 -23.59
N GLU A 42 -37.36 10.38 -23.48
CA GLU A 42 -36.88 11.46 -24.35
C GLU A 42 -35.98 12.41 -23.57
N LEU A 43 -34.68 12.44 -23.86
CA LEU A 43 -33.80 13.53 -23.55
C LEU A 43 -33.61 14.43 -24.77
N THR A 44 -33.61 15.73 -24.55
CA THR A 44 -33.31 16.69 -25.60
C THR A 44 -32.06 17.47 -25.21
N ILE A 45 -31.06 17.49 -26.08
CA ILE A 45 -29.93 18.39 -25.98
C ILE A 45 -30.14 19.57 -26.94
N ASN A 46 -29.99 20.79 -26.43
CA ASN A 46 -30.07 22.01 -27.19
C ASN A 46 -28.74 22.75 -27.09
N PHE A 47 -28.20 23.16 -28.23
CA PHE A 47 -26.98 23.97 -28.32
C PHE A 47 -27.35 25.43 -28.62
N ASP A 48 -26.74 26.37 -27.90
CA ASP A 48 -27.05 27.82 -28.06
C ASP A 48 -26.37 28.43 -29.27
N ASN A 49 -25.30 27.80 -29.81
CA ASN A 49 -24.52 28.32 -30.96
C ASN A 49 -24.35 27.26 -32.07
N ASN A 50 -25.33 27.16 -32.98
CA ASN A 50 -25.25 26.43 -34.26
C ASN A 50 -24.53 25.06 -34.24
N ASN A 51 -24.55 24.32 -33.13
CA ASN A 51 -23.92 22.99 -32.92
C ASN A 51 -22.38 22.96 -33.03
N GLU A 52 -21.69 24.10 -33.16
CA GLU A 52 -20.22 24.12 -33.14
C GLU A 52 -19.70 24.32 -31.71
N ILE A 53 -18.99 23.34 -31.17
CA ILE A 53 -18.39 23.40 -29.83
C ILE A 53 -16.98 23.94 -29.90
N ALA A 54 -16.19 23.49 -30.86
CA ALA A 54 -14.88 24.00 -31.16
C ALA A 54 -14.62 23.85 -32.67
N SER A 55 -14.17 24.89 -33.33
CA SER A 55 -13.81 24.85 -34.75
C SER A 55 -12.72 25.85 -35.08
N GLY A 56 -11.94 25.56 -36.10
CA GLY A 56 -10.94 26.47 -36.64
C GLY A 56 -9.50 26.03 -36.38
N ILE A 57 -8.60 27.00 -36.51
CA ILE A 57 -7.16 26.82 -36.29
C ILE A 57 -6.87 27.09 -34.81
N ILE A 58 -6.17 26.18 -34.17
CA ILE A 58 -5.77 26.29 -32.78
C ILE A 58 -4.30 26.71 -32.71
N GLU A 59 -4.04 27.72 -31.92
CA GLU A 59 -2.71 28.28 -31.63
C GLU A 59 -2.53 28.41 -30.11
N PRO A 60 -1.31 28.50 -29.57
CA PRO A 60 -1.07 28.75 -28.16
C PRO A 60 -1.89 29.94 -27.63
N GLY A 61 -2.55 29.75 -26.48
CA GLY A 61 -3.50 30.71 -25.90
C GLY A 61 -4.92 30.64 -26.45
N TRP A 62 -5.22 29.80 -27.44
CA TRP A 62 -6.57 29.64 -27.97
C TRP A 62 -7.55 29.08 -26.93
N SER A 63 -8.78 29.55 -26.98
CA SER A 63 -9.89 29.01 -26.19
C SER A 63 -11.21 29.04 -26.95
N SER A 64 -12.05 28.06 -26.71
CA SER A 64 -13.44 28.02 -27.17
C SER A 64 -14.35 27.72 -26.01
N THR A 65 -15.42 28.48 -25.87
CA THR A 65 -16.45 28.30 -24.84
C THR A 65 -17.80 28.14 -25.53
N ASN A 66 -18.49 27.05 -25.19
CA ASN A 66 -19.81 26.77 -25.73
C ASN A 66 -20.80 26.40 -24.65
N THR A 67 -22.06 26.77 -24.82
CA THR A 67 -23.14 26.46 -23.91
C THR A 67 -24.14 25.55 -24.56
N PHE A 68 -24.64 24.59 -23.77
CA PHE A 68 -25.72 23.69 -24.15
C PHE A 68 -26.57 23.35 -22.95
N SER A 69 -27.73 22.80 -23.21
CA SER A 69 -28.64 22.39 -22.15
C SER A 69 -29.27 21.04 -22.41
N VAL A 70 -29.57 20.35 -21.34
CA VAL A 70 -30.23 19.04 -21.34
C VAL A 70 -31.57 19.15 -20.64
N GLU A 71 -32.62 18.63 -21.30
CA GLU A 71 -33.96 18.58 -20.75
C GLU A 71 -34.51 17.16 -20.80
N ASN A 72 -35.09 16.70 -19.69
CA ASN A 72 -35.78 15.42 -19.60
C ASN A 72 -37.27 15.62 -19.88
N LYS A 73 -37.73 15.21 -21.05
CA LYS A 73 -39.15 15.26 -21.49
C LYS A 73 -39.93 14.01 -21.10
N SER A 74 -39.30 13.02 -20.46
CA SER A 74 -39.97 11.82 -19.95
C SER A 74 -40.78 12.12 -18.69
N LYS A 75 -41.46 11.13 -18.14
CA LYS A 75 -42.24 11.22 -16.89
C LYS A 75 -41.45 10.68 -15.67
N THR A 76 -40.23 10.20 -15.87
CA THR A 76 -39.41 9.59 -14.83
C THR A 76 -38.05 10.19 -14.82
N THR A 77 -37.40 10.19 -13.67
CA THR A 77 -35.97 10.55 -13.52
C THR A 77 -35.12 9.76 -14.49
N PHE A 78 -34.12 10.40 -15.09
CA PHE A 78 -33.20 9.81 -16.04
C PHE A 78 -31.75 10.08 -15.65
N THR A 79 -30.87 9.10 -15.87
CA THR A 79 -29.45 9.25 -15.65
C THR A 79 -28.73 9.16 -17.01
N TYR A 80 -27.82 10.10 -17.28
CA TYR A 80 -27.14 10.21 -18.57
C TYR A 80 -25.66 10.53 -18.43
N ASP A 81 -24.92 10.22 -19.51
CA ASP A 81 -23.51 10.59 -19.67
C ASP A 81 -23.37 11.62 -20.79
N ILE A 82 -22.36 12.50 -20.65
CA ILE A 82 -21.93 13.43 -21.70
C ILE A 82 -20.68 12.84 -22.36
N VAL A 83 -20.74 12.58 -23.68
CA VAL A 83 -19.72 11.83 -24.41
C VAL A 83 -19.33 12.56 -25.70
N LEU A 84 -18.02 12.66 -25.97
CA LEU A 84 -17.51 13.00 -27.30
C LEU A 84 -17.34 11.72 -28.12
N LYS A 85 -18.29 11.45 -29.01
CA LYS A 85 -18.24 10.29 -29.91
C LYS A 85 -17.29 10.51 -31.08
N ASN A 86 -16.63 9.42 -31.52
CA ASN A 86 -15.63 9.45 -32.60
C ASN A 86 -14.56 10.52 -32.32
N TYR A 87 -14.20 10.66 -31.04
CA TYR A 87 -13.15 11.58 -30.61
C TYR A 87 -11.79 11.12 -31.14
N LYS A 88 -11.04 12.05 -31.70
CA LYS A 88 -9.65 11.84 -32.16
C LYS A 88 -8.82 13.05 -31.77
N ASN A 89 -7.63 12.81 -31.25
CA ASN A 89 -6.66 13.84 -30.89
C ASN A 89 -5.25 13.38 -31.30
N THR A 90 -4.68 14.04 -32.32
CA THR A 90 -3.34 13.73 -32.86
C THR A 90 -2.25 14.69 -32.36
N THR A 91 -2.53 15.53 -31.35
CA THR A 91 -1.51 16.40 -30.76
C THR A 91 -0.39 15.54 -30.15
N LYS A 92 0.83 16.06 -30.14
CA LYS A 92 2.02 15.35 -29.64
C LYS A 92 2.44 15.82 -28.27
N THR A 93 2.10 17.07 -27.88
CA THR A 93 2.33 17.61 -26.53
C THR A 93 1.30 17.07 -25.53
N ASN A 94 1.66 17.05 -24.24
CA ASN A 94 0.78 16.67 -23.13
C ASN A 94 0.45 17.90 -22.28
N GLY A 95 -0.75 17.95 -21.70
CA GLY A 95 -1.13 18.97 -20.72
C GLY A 95 -1.42 20.34 -21.27
N TYR A 96 -1.35 20.57 -22.59
CA TYR A 96 -1.64 21.88 -23.17
C TYR A 96 -3.05 21.98 -23.75
N LEU A 97 -3.61 20.92 -24.30
CA LEU A 97 -5.00 20.90 -24.73
C LEU A 97 -5.86 20.36 -23.59
N VAL A 98 -6.66 21.25 -22.99
CA VAL A 98 -7.44 20.97 -21.78
C VAL A 98 -8.91 21.33 -21.97
N TYR A 99 -9.78 20.71 -21.19
CA TYR A 99 -11.21 21.04 -21.16
C TYR A 99 -11.75 21.17 -19.74
N LYS A 100 -12.85 21.89 -19.62
CA LYS A 100 -13.62 22.01 -18.38
C LYS A 100 -15.10 22.13 -18.71
N ILE A 101 -15.94 21.36 -18.02
CA ILE A 101 -17.39 21.50 -18.08
C ILE A 101 -17.92 22.00 -16.75
N THR A 102 -18.79 22.99 -16.78
CA THR A 102 -19.38 23.59 -15.60
C THR A 102 -20.90 23.69 -15.75
N SER A 103 -21.62 23.62 -14.65
CA SER A 103 -23.07 23.77 -14.59
C SER A 103 -23.48 24.32 -13.22
N THR A 104 -24.60 25.00 -13.16
CA THR A 104 -25.19 25.50 -11.90
C THR A 104 -26.12 24.45 -11.25
N ASN A 105 -26.61 23.48 -12.02
CA ASN A 105 -27.59 22.50 -11.57
C ASN A 105 -27.40 21.08 -12.17
N GLY A 106 -26.24 20.84 -12.77
CA GLY A 106 -25.80 19.55 -13.30
C GLY A 106 -24.37 19.23 -12.85
N TYR A 107 -23.65 18.45 -13.66
CA TYR A 107 -22.26 18.09 -13.38
C TYR A 107 -21.34 19.31 -13.50
N ASN A 108 -20.41 19.46 -12.55
CA ASN A 108 -19.52 20.62 -12.47
C ASN A 108 -18.09 20.18 -12.13
N MET A 109 -17.14 20.47 -13.03
CA MET A 109 -15.70 20.24 -12.79
C MET A 109 -15.09 21.44 -12.07
N THR A 110 -14.24 21.18 -11.07
CA THR A 110 -13.50 22.22 -10.35
C THR A 110 -12.28 22.71 -11.11
N GLU A 111 -11.61 21.82 -11.84
CA GLU A 111 -10.35 22.07 -12.55
C GLU A 111 -10.45 21.67 -14.02
N TYR A 112 -9.49 22.15 -14.83
CA TYR A 112 -9.32 21.68 -16.20
C TYR A 112 -8.72 20.28 -16.19
N LYS A 113 -9.15 19.47 -17.16
CA LYS A 113 -8.57 18.16 -17.45
C LYS A 113 -7.93 18.17 -18.83
N ASP A 114 -6.89 17.37 -19.00
CA ASP A 114 -6.28 17.15 -20.28
C ASP A 114 -7.28 16.50 -21.25
N MET A 115 -7.26 16.91 -22.51
CA MET A 115 -7.93 16.20 -23.57
C MET A 115 -7.05 15.01 -23.98
N PRO A 116 -7.46 13.75 -23.65
CA PRO A 116 -6.64 12.59 -23.91
C PRO A 116 -6.28 12.45 -25.38
N LYS A 117 -5.13 11.88 -25.70
CA LYS A 117 -4.69 11.62 -27.05
C LYS A 117 -4.41 10.14 -27.25
N ASP A 118 -4.82 9.62 -28.41
CA ASP A 118 -4.56 8.24 -28.81
C ASP A 118 -4.12 8.17 -30.29
N GLY A 119 -3.38 9.18 -30.73
CA GLY A 119 -2.83 9.27 -32.08
C GLY A 119 -3.91 9.28 -33.15
N GLU A 120 -3.83 8.36 -34.10
CA GLU A 120 -4.73 8.29 -35.24
C GLU A 120 -6.07 7.56 -34.97
N ASN A 121 -6.25 6.96 -33.80
CA ASN A 121 -7.45 6.22 -33.47
C ASN A 121 -8.62 7.13 -33.08
N THR A 122 -9.83 6.63 -33.30
CA THR A 122 -11.05 7.28 -32.81
C THR A 122 -11.72 6.42 -31.77
N TYR A 123 -12.23 7.05 -30.70
CA TYR A 123 -12.98 6.37 -29.63
C TYR A 123 -14.01 7.32 -29.02
N ASP A 124 -14.88 6.81 -28.15
CA ASP A 124 -15.86 7.62 -27.44
C ASP A 124 -15.24 8.11 -26.11
N LEU A 125 -14.96 9.42 -26.02
CA LEU A 125 -14.42 10.04 -24.79
C LEU A 125 -15.57 10.48 -23.90
N VAL A 126 -15.65 9.95 -22.69
CA VAL A 126 -16.66 10.35 -21.71
C VAL A 126 -16.21 11.60 -20.96
N ILE A 127 -16.95 12.68 -21.11
CA ILE A 127 -16.72 13.98 -20.48
C ILE A 127 -17.26 13.99 -19.04
N ALA A 128 -18.47 13.45 -18.84
CA ALA A 128 -19.11 13.36 -17.52
C ALA A 128 -20.09 12.19 -17.49
N ARG A 129 -20.22 11.52 -16.33
CA ARG A 129 -21.02 10.30 -16.14
C ARG A 129 -22.05 10.44 -15.03
N GLY A 130 -23.09 9.61 -15.13
CA GLY A 130 -24.03 9.39 -14.02
C GLY A 130 -24.82 10.61 -13.60
N ILE A 131 -25.09 11.53 -14.54
CA ILE A 131 -25.79 12.77 -14.24
C ILE A 131 -27.29 12.50 -14.19
N THR A 132 -27.88 12.72 -13.03
CA THR A 132 -29.32 12.54 -12.84
C THR A 132 -30.08 13.81 -13.19
N ILE A 133 -31.17 13.67 -13.95
CA ILE A 133 -32.07 14.76 -14.32
C ILE A 133 -33.51 14.38 -14.08
N GLU A 134 -34.22 15.21 -13.33
CA GLU A 134 -35.65 15.06 -13.08
C GLU A 134 -36.51 15.51 -14.28
N PRO A 135 -37.73 14.98 -14.43
CA PRO A 135 -38.64 15.36 -15.50
C PRO A 135 -39.01 16.86 -15.48
N GLY A 136 -39.21 17.41 -16.69
CA GLY A 136 -39.79 18.73 -16.91
C GLY A 136 -38.80 19.85 -17.17
N SER A 137 -39.30 20.89 -17.86
CA SER A 137 -38.50 22.02 -18.31
C SER A 137 -37.93 22.88 -17.17
N SER A 138 -38.55 22.88 -16.00
CA SER A 138 -38.02 23.53 -14.79
C SER A 138 -36.73 22.89 -14.25
N ASN A 139 -36.47 21.63 -14.60
CA ASN A 139 -35.31 20.85 -14.18
C ASN A 139 -34.21 20.80 -15.28
N LYS A 140 -34.38 21.59 -16.32
CA LYS A 140 -33.40 21.72 -17.40
C LYS A 140 -32.01 22.07 -16.84
N GLN A 141 -31.01 21.28 -17.20
CA GLN A 141 -29.62 21.48 -16.78
C GLN A 141 -28.85 22.23 -17.89
N SER A 142 -28.16 23.31 -17.52
CA SER A 142 -27.39 24.13 -18.43
C SER A 142 -25.91 23.99 -18.17
N TYR A 143 -25.15 23.78 -19.23
CA TYR A 143 -23.70 23.49 -19.20
C TYR A 143 -22.92 24.52 -20.00
N THR A 144 -21.73 24.80 -19.54
CA THR A 144 -20.69 25.52 -20.28
C THR A 144 -19.51 24.56 -20.44
N LEU A 145 -19.15 24.20 -21.66
CA LEU A 145 -17.96 23.45 -22.02
C LEU A 145 -16.91 24.41 -22.56
N GLU A 146 -15.77 24.50 -21.92
CA GLU A 146 -14.62 25.27 -22.31
C GLU A 146 -13.48 24.34 -22.74
N ILE A 147 -12.86 24.62 -23.89
CA ILE A 147 -11.68 23.90 -24.38
C ILE A 147 -10.59 24.94 -24.61
N LYS A 148 -9.39 24.69 -24.11
CA LYS A 148 -8.22 25.58 -24.20
C LYS A 148 -7.00 24.86 -24.73
N TYR A 149 -6.21 25.55 -25.51
CA TYR A 149 -4.82 25.18 -25.77
C TYR A 149 -3.93 26.17 -25.04
N LEU A 150 -3.32 25.75 -23.97
CA LEU A 150 -2.55 26.61 -23.06
C LEU A 150 -1.29 27.12 -23.77
N ASP A 151 -0.95 28.38 -23.55
CA ASP A 151 0.33 28.94 -23.97
C ASP A 151 1.46 28.50 -23.04
N SER A 152 2.64 28.26 -23.57
CA SER A 152 3.81 27.79 -22.82
C SER A 152 5.09 28.46 -23.33
N THR A 153 6.09 28.54 -22.45
CA THR A 153 7.46 28.96 -22.83
C THR A 153 8.24 27.89 -23.58
N GLU A 154 7.70 26.63 -23.64
CA GLU A 154 8.28 25.53 -24.37
C GLU A 154 7.88 25.53 -25.84
N ASP A 155 8.64 24.82 -26.67
CA ASP A 155 8.35 24.72 -28.10
C ASP A 155 7.13 23.80 -28.35
N GLN A 156 6.00 24.40 -28.71
CA GLN A 156 4.76 23.72 -29.08
C GLN A 156 4.63 23.42 -30.57
N SER A 157 5.62 23.76 -31.39
CA SER A 157 5.58 23.58 -32.86
C SER A 157 5.43 22.14 -33.31
N ILE A 158 5.75 21.19 -32.43
CA ILE A 158 5.56 19.77 -32.68
C ILE A 158 4.09 19.40 -32.96
N ASP A 159 3.13 20.20 -32.49
CA ASP A 159 1.69 20.00 -32.72
C ASP A 159 1.19 20.56 -34.07
N MET A 160 2.04 21.22 -34.85
CA MET A 160 1.66 21.69 -36.17
C MET A 160 1.17 20.56 -37.07
N GLY A 161 0.00 20.76 -37.69
CA GLY A 161 -0.64 19.77 -38.53
C GLY A 161 -1.45 18.71 -37.81
N SER A 162 -1.52 18.75 -36.50
CA SER A 162 -2.38 17.86 -35.71
C SER A 162 -3.86 18.17 -35.91
N THR A 163 -4.73 17.24 -35.49
CA THR A 163 -6.18 17.40 -35.57
C THR A 163 -6.85 16.96 -34.30
N VAL A 164 -7.92 17.67 -33.91
CA VAL A 164 -8.81 17.28 -32.83
C VAL A 164 -10.24 17.28 -33.35
N THR A 165 -10.89 16.11 -33.31
CA THR A 165 -12.26 15.97 -33.83
C THR A 165 -13.12 15.20 -32.82
N GLY A 166 -14.44 15.36 -32.89
CA GLY A 166 -15.40 14.64 -32.07
C GLY A 166 -16.82 15.18 -32.25
N SER A 167 -17.80 14.48 -31.74
CA SER A 167 -19.19 14.91 -31.71
C SER A 167 -19.76 14.74 -30.29
N LEU A 168 -20.28 15.82 -29.71
CA LEU A 168 -20.87 15.79 -28.37
C LEU A 168 -22.24 15.18 -28.40
N TYR A 169 -22.42 14.16 -27.59
CA TYR A 169 -23.67 13.43 -27.41
C TYR A 169 -24.03 13.34 -25.92
N ILE A 170 -25.31 13.16 -25.70
CA ILE A 170 -25.86 12.62 -24.46
C ILE A 170 -26.27 11.19 -24.73
N VAL A 171 -25.81 10.30 -23.90
CA VAL A 171 -26.17 8.89 -23.95
C VAL A 171 -26.85 8.50 -22.63
N GLU A 172 -27.70 7.48 -22.63
CA GLU A 172 -28.16 6.90 -21.37
C GLU A 172 -26.94 6.46 -20.57
N SER A 173 -26.86 6.90 -19.32
CA SER A 173 -25.85 6.38 -18.42
C SER A 173 -26.16 4.90 -18.22
N THR A 174 -25.32 4.07 -18.75
CA THR A 174 -25.29 2.66 -18.38
C THR A 174 -24.61 2.57 -17.04
N THR A 175 -25.30 3.01 -15.95
CA THR A 175 -24.94 2.50 -14.63
C THR A 175 -25.09 1.01 -14.74
N ASN A 176 -23.97 0.32 -14.70
CA ASN A 176 -23.97 -1.12 -14.77
C ASN A 176 -24.65 -1.61 -13.48
N GLU A 177 -25.99 -1.86 -13.52
CA GLU A 177 -26.74 -2.41 -12.38
C GLU A 177 -26.14 -3.73 -11.90
N ASN A 178 -25.23 -4.30 -12.67
CA ASN A 178 -24.46 -5.50 -12.40
C ASN A 178 -22.99 -5.22 -12.02
N ASN A 179 -22.58 -3.95 -11.71
CA ASN A 179 -21.25 -3.67 -11.24
C ASN A 179 -21.07 -4.26 -9.83
N PRO A 180 -20.23 -5.30 -9.64
CA PRO A 180 -20.13 -6.01 -8.37
C PRO A 180 -19.37 -5.23 -7.30
N TYR A 181 -18.71 -4.12 -7.65
CA TYR A 181 -17.86 -3.38 -6.75
C TYR A 181 -18.60 -2.24 -6.06
N THR A 182 -18.14 -1.87 -4.87
CA THR A 182 -18.71 -0.77 -4.08
C THR A 182 -18.55 0.56 -4.81
N LYS A 183 -19.62 1.31 -4.97
CA LYS A 183 -19.60 2.62 -5.63
C LYS A 183 -18.57 3.56 -5.02
N GLY A 184 -17.78 4.20 -5.87
CA GLY A 184 -16.70 5.12 -5.48
C GLY A 184 -15.34 4.45 -5.29
N THR A 185 -15.25 3.12 -5.32
CA THR A 185 -13.95 2.42 -5.29
C THR A 185 -13.28 2.43 -6.65
N LEU A 186 -11.96 2.14 -6.68
CA LEU A 186 -11.22 1.99 -7.92
C LEU A 186 -11.80 0.87 -8.80
N GLY A 187 -12.13 -0.29 -8.22
CA GLY A 187 -12.74 -1.42 -8.95
C GLY A 187 -14.07 -1.03 -9.60
N TYR A 188 -14.91 -0.28 -8.87
CA TYR A 188 -16.15 0.25 -9.42
C TYR A 188 -15.91 1.15 -10.64
N GLN A 189 -14.97 2.11 -10.53
CA GLN A 189 -14.67 3.04 -11.61
C GLN A 189 -14.09 2.35 -12.85
N ILE A 190 -13.19 1.37 -12.64
CA ILE A 190 -12.66 0.56 -13.75
C ILE A 190 -13.81 -0.12 -14.52
N MET A 191 -14.79 -0.68 -13.84
CA MET A 191 -15.95 -1.33 -14.48
C MET A 191 -16.86 -0.35 -15.21
N GLU A 192 -17.06 0.86 -14.66
CA GLU A 192 -17.84 1.91 -15.32
C GLU A 192 -17.16 2.37 -16.61
N ASP A 193 -15.84 2.61 -16.58
CA ASP A 193 -15.07 3.06 -17.73
C ASP A 193 -14.92 1.97 -18.80
N ASN A 194 -15.08 0.70 -18.42
CA ASN A 194 -14.96 -0.47 -19.27
C ASN A 194 -16.21 -1.32 -19.26
N SER A 195 -17.35 -0.68 -19.44
CA SER A 195 -18.69 -1.31 -19.31
C SER A 195 -19.02 -2.34 -20.40
N ASN A 196 -18.24 -2.41 -21.48
CA ASN A 196 -18.39 -3.43 -22.51
C ASN A 196 -17.77 -4.75 -22.05
N ILE A 197 -18.55 -5.59 -21.34
CA ILE A 197 -18.08 -6.86 -20.80
C ILE A 197 -18.24 -7.98 -21.81
N LYS A 198 -17.14 -8.66 -22.12
CA LYS A 198 -17.09 -9.82 -23.02
C LYS A 198 -16.56 -11.06 -22.31
N THR A 199 -16.72 -12.22 -22.95
CA THR A 199 -16.10 -13.48 -22.51
C THR A 199 -15.23 -14.01 -23.65
N ARG A 200 -14.00 -14.43 -23.33
CA ARG A 200 -13.13 -15.15 -24.27
C ARG A 200 -13.23 -16.64 -23.98
N THR A 201 -13.38 -17.42 -25.05
CA THR A 201 -13.43 -18.90 -25.01
C THR A 201 -12.34 -19.52 -25.87
N ASP A 202 -11.71 -18.75 -26.75
CA ASP A 202 -10.59 -19.19 -27.58
C ASP A 202 -9.28 -18.52 -27.12
N PHE A 203 -8.31 -19.31 -26.72
CA PHE A 203 -6.97 -18.91 -26.32
C PHE A 203 -5.89 -19.56 -27.22
N SER A 204 -6.31 -20.19 -28.34
CA SER A 204 -5.40 -20.86 -29.28
C SER A 204 -4.61 -19.88 -30.15
N THR A 205 -5.13 -18.67 -30.31
CA THR A 205 -4.51 -17.59 -31.06
C THR A 205 -4.24 -16.37 -30.16
N PRO A 206 -3.13 -15.66 -30.36
CA PRO A 206 -2.88 -14.39 -29.70
C PRO A 206 -4.02 -13.40 -29.96
N TYR A 207 -4.39 -12.63 -28.93
CA TYR A 207 -5.38 -11.58 -29.05
C TYR A 207 -4.71 -10.22 -28.88
N THR A 208 -4.59 -9.49 -29.99
CA THR A 208 -3.77 -8.26 -30.09
C THR A 208 -4.57 -7.02 -30.53
N ASP A 209 -5.89 -7.14 -30.69
CA ASP A 209 -6.74 -6.03 -31.12
C ASP A 209 -6.66 -4.88 -30.12
N VAL A 210 -6.73 -3.64 -30.64
CA VAL A 210 -6.84 -2.45 -29.82
C VAL A 210 -8.08 -2.54 -28.94
N ASN A 211 -7.90 -2.34 -27.65
CA ASN A 211 -8.96 -2.46 -26.66
C ASN A 211 -9.06 -1.20 -25.81
N ILE A 212 -10.18 -0.50 -25.94
CA ILE A 212 -10.56 0.65 -25.13
C ILE A 212 -12.00 0.44 -24.66
N GLY A 213 -12.26 0.62 -23.37
CA GLY A 213 -13.61 0.51 -22.80
C GLY A 213 -14.17 -0.91 -22.70
N THR A 214 -13.33 -1.95 -22.87
CA THR A 214 -13.75 -3.36 -22.81
C THR A 214 -12.99 -4.10 -21.73
N MET A 215 -13.71 -4.86 -20.89
CA MET A 215 -13.15 -5.89 -20.02
C MET A 215 -13.69 -7.27 -20.41
N TYR A 216 -12.94 -8.27 -20.04
CA TYR A 216 -13.32 -9.66 -20.23
C TYR A 216 -13.63 -10.30 -18.89
N LYS A 217 -14.70 -11.08 -18.84
CA LYS A 217 -15.14 -11.80 -17.64
C LYS A 217 -14.55 -13.21 -17.62
N SER A 218 -14.13 -13.65 -16.47
CA SER A 218 -13.75 -15.03 -16.15
C SER A 218 -14.13 -15.35 -14.71
N GLN A 219 -13.70 -16.50 -14.21
CA GLN A 219 -13.95 -16.91 -12.83
C GLN A 219 -12.65 -17.27 -12.10
N GLU A 220 -12.58 -16.89 -10.83
CA GLU A 220 -11.59 -17.33 -9.85
C GLU A 220 -12.34 -17.91 -8.65
N ASP A 221 -12.19 -19.23 -8.38
CA ASP A 221 -12.90 -19.95 -7.32
C ASP A 221 -14.44 -19.71 -7.33
N ASN A 222 -15.05 -19.78 -8.51
CA ASN A 222 -16.48 -19.52 -8.78
C ASN A 222 -16.93 -18.07 -8.55
N THR A 223 -16.02 -17.13 -8.31
CA THR A 223 -16.32 -15.70 -8.24
C THR A 223 -15.97 -15.03 -9.57
N ASP A 224 -16.87 -14.19 -10.07
CA ASP A 224 -16.64 -13.44 -11.29
C ASP A 224 -15.50 -12.43 -11.10
N VAL A 225 -14.53 -12.48 -12.01
CA VAL A 225 -13.40 -11.56 -12.07
C VAL A 225 -13.28 -10.99 -13.48
N TYR A 226 -12.68 -9.80 -13.57
CA TYR A 226 -12.63 -9.05 -14.82
C TYR A 226 -11.18 -8.72 -15.19
N TYR A 227 -10.81 -8.90 -16.47
CA TYR A 227 -9.43 -8.73 -16.92
C TYR A 227 -9.35 -7.96 -18.26
N PHE A 228 -8.18 -7.35 -18.49
CA PHE A 228 -7.89 -6.71 -19.78
C PHE A 228 -7.21 -7.68 -20.73
N ALA A 229 -7.55 -7.57 -22.03
CA ALA A 229 -6.93 -8.36 -23.08
C ALA A 229 -6.72 -7.52 -24.35
N GLY A 230 -5.82 -7.97 -25.22
CA GLY A 230 -5.45 -7.28 -26.44
C GLY A 230 -4.49 -6.12 -26.20
N ASP A 231 -4.48 -5.14 -27.08
CA ASP A 231 -3.76 -3.87 -26.90
C ASP A 231 -4.61 -2.92 -26.05
N ALA A 232 -4.72 -3.22 -24.75
CA ALA A 232 -5.49 -2.40 -23.82
C ALA A 232 -4.77 -1.07 -23.55
N ARG A 233 -5.49 0.06 -23.75
CA ARG A 233 -4.90 1.40 -23.64
C ARG A 233 -5.45 2.23 -22.49
N ASN A 234 -6.46 1.74 -21.79
CA ASN A 234 -7.09 2.40 -20.65
C ASN A 234 -7.03 1.55 -19.36
N ASN A 235 -5.91 0.89 -19.15
CA ASN A 235 -5.63 0.09 -17.97
C ASN A 235 -4.42 0.61 -17.14
N TRP A 236 -4.15 1.91 -17.24
CA TRP A 236 -3.04 2.55 -16.53
C TRP A 236 -3.44 2.98 -15.12
N VAL A 237 -2.51 2.78 -14.19
CA VAL A 237 -2.60 3.26 -12.80
C VAL A 237 -1.31 3.97 -12.46
N LYS A 238 -1.41 5.12 -11.79
CA LYS A 238 -0.30 5.83 -11.17
C LYS A 238 -0.44 5.67 -9.66
N PHE A 239 0.46 4.89 -9.06
CA PHE A 239 0.39 4.55 -7.64
C PHE A 239 1.78 4.36 -7.05
N GLY A 240 2.08 5.12 -5.98
CA GLY A 240 3.36 5.12 -5.29
C GLY A 240 4.42 6.02 -5.94
N THR A 241 5.50 6.23 -5.20
CA THR A 241 6.70 6.94 -5.65
C THR A 241 7.94 6.18 -5.23
N PHE A 242 9.02 6.31 -6.00
CA PHE A 242 10.30 5.70 -5.63
C PHE A 242 10.93 6.43 -4.45
N ASN A 243 11.42 5.68 -3.46
CA ASN A 243 12.10 6.23 -2.28
C ASN A 243 13.63 6.30 -2.43
N THR A 244 14.17 5.66 -3.47
CA THR A 244 15.62 5.59 -3.74
C THR A 244 15.87 5.84 -5.21
N ASP A 245 17.09 6.27 -5.56
CA ASP A 245 17.58 6.29 -6.93
C ASP A 245 18.00 4.87 -7.35
N LYS A 246 17.80 4.52 -8.61
CA LYS A 246 18.31 3.28 -9.19
C LYS A 246 19.03 3.55 -10.50
N THR A 247 20.32 3.22 -10.51
CA THR A 247 21.16 3.18 -11.71
C THR A 247 21.52 1.73 -12.02
N ILE A 248 21.45 1.37 -13.30
CA ILE A 248 21.93 0.10 -13.85
C ILE A 248 23.04 0.38 -14.86
N TYR A 249 23.78 -0.66 -15.19
CA TYR A 249 24.90 -0.59 -16.14
C TYR A 249 24.64 -1.53 -17.30
N LYS A 250 24.61 -1.00 -18.53
CA LYS A 250 24.38 -1.77 -19.76
C LYS A 250 25.72 -2.06 -20.41
N GLY A 251 26.08 -3.35 -20.49
CA GLY A 251 27.27 -3.83 -21.19
C GLY A 251 26.89 -4.28 -22.61
N TRP A 252 27.41 -3.60 -23.61
CA TRP A 252 27.12 -3.87 -25.04
C TRP A 252 28.12 -4.85 -25.64
N GLY A 253 27.64 -5.76 -26.51
CA GLY A 253 28.48 -6.71 -27.23
C GLY A 253 27.70 -7.44 -28.32
N THR A 254 28.43 -8.32 -29.06
CA THR A 254 27.85 -9.14 -30.13
C THR A 254 27.68 -10.58 -29.64
N PHE A 255 26.47 -11.10 -29.75
CA PHE A 255 26.14 -12.49 -29.48
C PHE A 255 25.43 -13.07 -30.70
N GLU A 256 25.93 -14.20 -31.23
CA GLU A 256 25.39 -14.89 -32.43
C GLU A 256 25.10 -13.94 -33.61
N ASN A 257 26.03 -13.02 -33.90
CA ASN A 257 25.95 -11.98 -34.93
C ASN A 257 24.90 -10.86 -34.69
N ASN A 258 24.30 -10.81 -33.50
CA ASN A 258 23.40 -9.73 -33.12
C ASN A 258 24.06 -8.82 -32.06
N TYR A 259 24.00 -7.51 -32.27
CA TYR A 259 24.42 -6.53 -31.27
C TYR A 259 23.36 -6.43 -30.17
N THR A 260 23.75 -6.80 -28.96
CA THR A 260 22.85 -6.87 -27.81
C THR A 260 23.53 -6.33 -26.55
N TYR A 261 22.79 -6.15 -25.47
CA TYR A 261 23.35 -5.75 -24.18
C TYR A 261 22.84 -6.65 -23.05
N HIS A 262 23.60 -6.65 -21.95
CA HIS A 262 23.17 -7.21 -20.67
C HIS A 262 23.15 -6.12 -19.59
N VAL A 263 22.30 -6.30 -18.61
CA VAL A 263 22.09 -5.32 -17.51
C VAL A 263 22.77 -5.84 -16.25
N TYR A 264 23.47 -4.94 -15.54
CA TYR A 264 24.20 -5.23 -14.30
C TYR A 264 23.85 -4.21 -13.22
N ASP A 265 23.89 -4.62 -11.96
CA ASP A 265 23.60 -3.74 -10.83
C ASP A 265 24.80 -2.83 -10.46
N SER A 266 26.02 -3.18 -10.93
CA SER A 266 27.20 -2.36 -10.68
C SER A 266 28.11 -2.25 -11.91
N MET A 267 28.89 -1.16 -12.00
CA MET A 267 29.90 -0.97 -13.05
C MET A 267 30.95 -2.09 -13.02
N SER A 268 31.33 -2.56 -11.83
CA SER A 268 32.32 -3.63 -11.68
C SER A 268 31.80 -4.97 -12.20
N GLU A 269 30.55 -5.30 -11.98
CA GLU A 269 29.93 -6.51 -12.57
C GLU A 269 29.89 -6.41 -14.09
N CYS A 270 29.50 -5.27 -14.64
CA CYS A 270 29.48 -5.03 -16.07
C CYS A 270 30.87 -5.15 -16.69
N THR A 271 31.88 -4.50 -16.13
CA THR A 271 33.25 -4.51 -16.67
C THR A 271 33.94 -5.86 -16.51
N ASN A 272 33.58 -6.65 -15.52
CA ASN A 272 34.13 -7.99 -15.28
C ASN A 272 33.39 -9.09 -16.07
N ALA A 273 32.26 -8.78 -16.68
CA ALA A 273 31.52 -9.76 -17.48
C ALA A 273 32.24 -10.09 -18.79
N SER A 274 32.56 -11.36 -18.99
CA SER A 274 33.49 -11.84 -20.03
C SER A 274 33.01 -11.63 -21.48
N LYS A 275 31.72 -11.36 -21.73
CA LYS A 275 31.16 -11.25 -23.10
C LYS A 275 30.78 -9.82 -23.51
N PHE A 276 30.52 -8.92 -22.55
CA PHE A 276 29.91 -7.60 -22.79
C PHE A 276 30.66 -6.48 -22.06
N ASN A 277 31.97 -6.67 -21.81
CA ASN A 277 32.77 -5.77 -20.99
C ASN A 277 33.36 -4.56 -21.72
N SER A 278 33.18 -4.46 -23.04
CA SER A 278 33.87 -3.43 -23.81
C SER A 278 33.23 -2.04 -23.78
N ASN A 279 31.94 -1.95 -23.47
CA ASN A 279 31.17 -0.70 -23.45
C ASN A 279 30.11 -0.76 -22.36
N CYS A 280 30.50 -0.43 -21.14
CA CYS A 280 29.56 -0.33 -20.00
C CYS A 280 29.09 1.10 -19.82
N GLU A 281 27.79 1.34 -19.94
CA GLU A 281 27.15 2.64 -19.77
C GLU A 281 26.21 2.64 -18.59
N ALA A 282 26.26 3.70 -17.78
CA ALA A 282 25.33 3.94 -16.68
C ALA A 282 23.98 4.41 -17.23
N PHE A 283 22.90 3.81 -16.75
CA PHE A 283 21.53 4.15 -17.13
C PHE A 283 20.68 4.30 -15.87
N THR A 284 20.07 5.46 -15.67
CA THR A 284 19.14 5.69 -14.54
C THR A 284 17.77 5.10 -14.86
N LEU A 285 17.34 4.10 -14.09
CA LEU A 285 16.00 3.53 -14.21
C LEU A 285 14.94 4.45 -13.62
N TRP A 286 15.21 5.02 -12.43
CA TRP A 286 14.35 5.98 -11.75
C TRP A 286 15.16 6.81 -10.76
N LYS A 287 14.57 7.93 -10.35
CA LYS A 287 15.05 8.78 -9.27
C LYS A 287 14.08 8.74 -8.09
N LYS A 288 14.60 9.05 -6.92
CA LYS A 288 13.77 9.25 -5.73
C LYS A 288 12.74 10.36 -5.99
N GLY A 289 11.47 10.07 -5.71
CA GLY A 289 10.34 10.97 -5.95
C GLY A 289 9.66 10.78 -7.30
N ASP A 290 10.25 10.02 -8.24
CA ASP A 290 9.56 9.67 -9.49
C ASP A 290 8.29 8.88 -9.18
N PRO A 291 7.19 9.08 -9.90
CA PRO A 291 5.98 8.28 -9.76
C PRO A 291 6.20 6.85 -10.25
N ILE A 292 5.42 5.91 -9.72
CA ILE A 292 5.41 4.53 -10.21
C ILE A 292 4.15 4.30 -11.04
N TYR A 293 4.33 3.83 -12.28
CA TYR A 293 3.27 3.48 -13.21
C TYR A 293 3.07 1.97 -13.27
N TRP A 294 1.80 1.59 -13.36
CA TRP A 294 1.34 0.21 -13.38
C TRP A 294 0.34 -0.03 -14.49
N ARG A 295 0.18 -1.30 -14.86
CA ARG A 295 -0.86 -1.75 -15.79
C ARG A 295 -1.80 -2.69 -15.04
N ILE A 296 -3.12 -2.46 -15.13
CA ILE A 296 -4.11 -3.38 -14.53
C ILE A 296 -4.08 -4.69 -15.30
N ILE A 297 -3.89 -5.80 -14.60
CA ILE A 297 -4.05 -7.16 -15.09
C ILE A 297 -5.53 -7.53 -15.06
N ARG A 298 -6.08 -7.54 -13.85
CA ARG A 298 -7.44 -7.99 -13.54
C ARG A 298 -7.89 -7.56 -12.15
N THR A 299 -9.15 -7.76 -11.88
CA THR A 299 -9.64 -7.83 -10.51
C THR A 299 -9.43 -9.24 -9.96
N ASP A 300 -9.44 -9.40 -8.64
CA ASP A 300 -9.44 -10.71 -7.99
C ASP A 300 -10.80 -11.02 -7.33
N LYS A 301 -10.95 -12.25 -6.82
CA LYS A 301 -12.17 -12.72 -6.18
C LYS A 301 -12.56 -11.96 -4.91
N ASP A 302 -11.61 -11.27 -4.28
CA ASP A 302 -11.80 -10.50 -3.06
C ASP A 302 -12.05 -9.00 -3.36
N GLY A 303 -12.21 -8.65 -4.64
CA GLY A 303 -12.48 -7.29 -5.13
C GLY A 303 -11.22 -6.43 -5.27
N GLY A 304 -10.05 -6.97 -5.04
CA GLY A 304 -8.77 -6.29 -5.24
C GLY A 304 -8.46 -6.06 -6.73
N VAL A 305 -7.55 -5.12 -7.00
CA VAL A 305 -7.09 -4.80 -8.36
C VAL A 305 -5.63 -5.20 -8.51
N LYS A 306 -5.33 -6.21 -9.33
CA LYS A 306 -3.97 -6.67 -9.60
C LYS A 306 -3.27 -5.80 -10.63
N LEU A 307 -2.07 -5.35 -10.30
CA LEU A 307 -1.27 -4.41 -11.06
C LEU A 307 0.09 -5.00 -11.42
N LEU A 308 0.49 -4.90 -12.70
CA LEU A 308 1.82 -5.23 -13.20
C LEU A 308 2.68 -3.97 -13.28
N TYR A 309 3.89 -4.01 -12.74
CA TYR A 309 4.86 -2.90 -12.78
C TYR A 309 5.18 -2.48 -14.22
N HIS A 310 5.27 -1.17 -14.47
CA HIS A 310 5.60 -0.63 -15.79
C HIS A 310 6.86 0.26 -15.80
N GLY A 311 7.11 1.04 -14.77
CA GLY A 311 8.27 1.94 -14.73
C GLY A 311 7.96 3.28 -14.05
N ASN A 312 8.77 4.30 -14.31
CA ASN A 312 8.62 5.65 -13.76
C ASN A 312 7.81 6.62 -14.67
N SER A 313 7.44 6.17 -15.85
CA SER A 313 6.56 6.90 -16.78
C SER A 313 5.77 5.92 -17.65
N TYR A 314 4.70 6.39 -18.28
CA TYR A 314 3.97 5.59 -19.27
C TYR A 314 4.78 5.33 -20.56
N GLU A 315 5.82 6.09 -20.82
CA GLU A 315 6.77 5.92 -21.93
C GLU A 315 8.01 5.09 -21.55
N SER A 316 8.09 4.54 -20.34
CA SER A 316 9.24 3.75 -19.88
C SER A 316 9.50 2.58 -20.83
N GLU A 317 10.73 2.48 -21.33
CA GLU A 317 11.20 1.35 -22.13
C GLU A 317 11.67 0.19 -21.23
N ASN A 318 12.14 0.50 -20.03
CA ASN A 318 12.64 -0.48 -19.06
C ASN A 318 11.55 -0.77 -18.03
N THR A 319 10.74 -1.79 -18.29
CA THR A 319 9.56 -2.14 -17.48
C THR A 319 9.85 -3.19 -16.39
N TYR A 320 11.04 -3.16 -15.78
CA TYR A 320 11.51 -4.11 -14.77
C TYR A 320 12.22 -3.41 -13.61
N ILE A 321 12.28 -4.08 -12.47
CA ILE A 321 12.99 -3.59 -11.27
C ILE A 321 14.41 -4.10 -11.17
N ALA A 322 14.70 -5.24 -11.80
CA ALA A 322 16.02 -5.86 -11.91
C ALA A 322 16.09 -6.65 -13.21
N GLY A 323 17.22 -6.56 -13.91
CA GLY A 323 17.49 -7.27 -15.15
C GLY A 323 18.67 -8.24 -15.00
N ASN A 324 18.83 -9.16 -15.95
CA ASN A 324 19.89 -10.17 -15.97
C ASN A 324 19.89 -11.11 -14.75
N GLU A 325 18.71 -11.50 -14.29
CA GLU A 325 18.50 -12.26 -13.06
C GLU A 325 18.11 -13.72 -13.35
N SER A 326 18.57 -14.63 -12.49
CA SER A 326 18.06 -16.01 -12.43
C SER A 326 16.84 -16.06 -11.52
N TYR A 327 15.89 -16.97 -11.82
CA TYR A 327 14.73 -17.21 -10.96
C TYR A 327 15.15 -17.77 -9.59
N SER A 328 16.10 -18.70 -9.57
CA SER A 328 16.66 -19.31 -8.35
C SER A 328 18.18 -19.32 -8.41
N VAL A 329 18.87 -19.19 -7.28
CA VAL A 329 20.35 -19.22 -7.21
C VAL A 329 20.92 -20.49 -6.57
N ASN A 330 20.14 -21.25 -5.83
CA ASN A 330 20.57 -22.39 -5.01
C ASN A 330 19.78 -23.68 -5.33
N CYS A 331 19.50 -23.92 -6.60
CA CYS A 331 18.83 -25.13 -7.05
C CYS A 331 19.84 -26.29 -7.15
N THR A 332 20.20 -26.88 -6.01
CA THR A 332 21.16 -28.00 -5.94
C THR A 332 20.52 -29.38 -6.12
N THR A 333 19.20 -29.47 -5.90
CA THR A 333 18.39 -30.66 -6.13
C THR A 333 17.28 -30.28 -7.08
N ASN A 334 17.32 -30.82 -8.29
CA ASN A 334 16.34 -30.54 -9.33
C ASN A 334 14.92 -30.94 -8.90
N GLY A 335 13.89 -30.35 -9.52
CA GLY A 335 12.50 -30.68 -9.30
C GLY A 335 11.66 -29.55 -8.74
N ILE A 336 10.56 -29.88 -8.06
CA ILE A 336 9.52 -28.98 -7.59
C ILE A 336 10.05 -27.85 -6.70
N ASN A 337 11.05 -28.13 -5.86
CA ASN A 337 11.61 -27.14 -4.94
C ASN A 337 12.33 -25.99 -5.64
N CYS A 338 12.84 -26.20 -6.84
CA CYS A 338 13.55 -25.18 -7.61
C CYS A 338 12.63 -24.12 -8.25
N ILE A 339 11.35 -24.41 -8.38
CA ILE A 339 10.33 -23.49 -8.90
C ILE A 339 9.50 -22.85 -7.78
N ASP A 340 9.79 -23.20 -6.52
CA ASP A 340 9.06 -22.63 -5.38
C ASP A 340 9.41 -21.15 -5.22
N TYR A 341 8.41 -20.29 -5.44
CA TYR A 341 8.58 -18.84 -5.36
C TYR A 341 9.08 -18.40 -3.97
N ASN A 342 8.61 -19.01 -2.89
CA ASN A 342 9.00 -18.62 -1.53
C ASN A 342 10.50 -18.78 -1.24
N ASN A 343 11.17 -19.68 -1.97
CA ASN A 343 12.59 -19.95 -1.82
C ASN A 343 13.44 -19.41 -2.99
N SER A 344 12.84 -18.58 -3.85
CA SER A 344 13.47 -18.10 -5.08
C SER A 344 14.28 -16.82 -4.88
N ASN A 345 15.27 -16.59 -5.75
CA ASN A 345 15.94 -15.30 -5.88
C ASN A 345 14.96 -14.19 -6.30
N ALA A 346 13.95 -14.54 -7.10
CA ALA A 346 12.90 -13.61 -7.50
C ALA A 346 12.20 -13.01 -6.29
N LYS A 347 11.78 -13.85 -5.32
CA LYS A 347 11.13 -13.35 -4.10
C LYS A 347 12.06 -12.44 -3.30
N ILE A 348 13.30 -12.84 -3.09
CA ILE A 348 14.28 -12.05 -2.31
C ILE A 348 14.45 -10.64 -2.91
N LYS A 349 14.63 -10.54 -4.22
CA LYS A 349 14.83 -9.27 -4.93
C LYS A 349 13.56 -8.40 -4.94
N ILE A 350 12.40 -9.01 -5.15
CA ILE A 350 11.12 -8.33 -5.24
C ILE A 350 10.67 -7.84 -3.85
N ASP A 351 10.83 -8.64 -2.81
CA ASP A 351 10.53 -8.24 -1.43
C ASP A 351 11.43 -7.07 -0.98
N LYS A 352 12.72 -7.13 -1.32
CA LYS A 352 13.64 -6.03 -1.05
C LYS A 352 13.17 -4.73 -1.71
N TRP A 353 12.81 -4.80 -2.99
CA TRP A 353 12.32 -3.64 -3.74
C TRP A 353 11.01 -3.08 -3.16
N PHE A 354 10.08 -3.96 -2.73
CA PHE A 354 8.85 -3.56 -2.05
C PHE A 354 9.15 -2.78 -0.77
N ASN A 355 10.02 -3.32 0.09
CA ASN A 355 10.41 -2.68 1.34
C ASN A 355 11.11 -1.33 1.14
N GLU A 356 11.88 -1.20 0.07
CA GLU A 356 12.57 0.06 -0.27
C GLU A 356 11.62 1.13 -0.82
N ASN A 357 10.58 0.77 -1.61
CA ASN A 357 9.80 1.72 -2.39
C ASN A 357 8.31 1.76 -2.05
N LEU A 358 7.70 0.66 -1.60
CA LEU A 358 6.25 0.55 -1.40
C LEU A 358 5.81 0.36 0.05
N ILE A 359 6.71 0.19 1.00
CA ILE A 359 6.33 -0.04 2.41
C ILE A 359 5.45 1.09 2.98
N ASN A 360 5.69 2.34 2.57
CA ASN A 360 4.89 3.50 2.99
C ASN A 360 3.48 3.52 2.36
N TYR A 361 3.23 2.67 1.37
CA TYR A 361 1.94 2.51 0.68
C TYR A 361 1.23 1.21 1.07
N SER A 362 1.73 0.49 2.07
CA SER A 362 1.20 -0.82 2.50
C SER A 362 -0.28 -0.80 2.86
N LYS A 363 -0.80 0.32 3.39
CA LYS A 363 -2.23 0.50 3.72
C LYS A 363 -3.18 0.39 2.51
N TYR A 364 -2.67 0.62 1.30
CA TYR A 364 -3.43 0.52 0.05
C TYR A 364 -3.31 -0.84 -0.61
N ILE A 365 -2.32 -1.65 -0.20
CA ILE A 365 -1.95 -2.92 -0.81
C ILE A 365 -2.49 -4.07 0.03
N ASN A 366 -3.07 -5.08 -0.62
CA ASN A 366 -3.43 -6.32 0.06
C ASN A 366 -2.15 -7.12 0.36
N LEU A 367 -1.72 -7.06 1.62
CA LEU A 367 -0.48 -7.71 2.08
C LEU A 367 -0.58 -9.24 2.13
N GLU A 368 -1.79 -9.78 2.09
CA GLU A 368 -2.12 -11.21 2.09
C GLU A 368 -2.80 -11.62 0.77
N ALA A 369 -2.50 -10.91 -0.33
CA ALA A 369 -3.06 -11.22 -1.64
C ALA A 369 -2.67 -12.63 -2.10
N SER A 370 -3.59 -13.30 -2.80
CA SER A 370 -3.39 -14.66 -3.31
C SER A 370 -2.68 -14.64 -4.67
N TYR A 371 -1.57 -15.37 -4.77
CA TYR A 371 -0.84 -15.61 -6.01
C TYR A 371 -0.64 -17.09 -6.23
N CYS A 372 -0.66 -17.54 -7.50
CA CYS A 372 -0.56 -18.95 -7.86
C CYS A 372 0.84 -19.33 -8.32
N ASN A 373 1.51 -20.21 -7.57
CA ASN A 373 2.75 -20.87 -7.99
C ASN A 373 2.48 -22.35 -8.25
N ASP A 374 1.66 -22.65 -9.26
CA ASP A 374 1.21 -24.01 -9.59
C ASP A 374 2.38 -24.96 -9.80
N LYS A 375 2.56 -25.88 -8.86
CA LYS A 375 3.60 -26.94 -8.86
C LYS A 375 3.03 -28.31 -9.19
N SER A 376 1.78 -28.38 -9.62
CA SER A 376 1.13 -29.63 -10.00
C SER A 376 1.80 -30.25 -11.22
N ILE A 377 2.03 -31.55 -11.18
CA ILE A 377 2.62 -32.33 -12.27
C ILE A 377 1.49 -32.83 -13.18
N TYR A 378 1.64 -32.62 -14.48
CA TYR A 378 0.73 -33.12 -15.48
C TYR A 378 1.15 -34.51 -16.01
N ASN A 379 2.41 -34.63 -16.49
CA ASN A 379 2.94 -35.83 -17.11
C ASN A 379 4.46 -35.92 -16.95
N SER A 380 5.01 -37.12 -17.08
CA SER A 380 6.45 -37.36 -17.22
C SER A 380 6.70 -38.29 -18.36
N ASP A 381 7.70 -37.99 -19.18
CA ASP A 381 8.30 -38.88 -20.19
C ASP A 381 9.69 -39.37 -19.73
N ASP A 382 10.38 -40.12 -20.57
CA ASP A 382 11.72 -40.67 -20.24
C ASP A 382 12.79 -39.59 -19.98
N LYS A 383 12.51 -38.31 -20.27
CA LYS A 383 13.47 -37.20 -20.20
C LYS A 383 13.01 -36.05 -19.30
N TRP A 384 11.71 -35.75 -19.22
CA TRP A 384 11.18 -34.58 -18.55
C TRP A 384 9.92 -34.88 -17.77
N THR A 385 9.75 -34.19 -16.65
CA THR A 385 8.46 -34.07 -15.93
C THR A 385 7.91 -32.70 -16.15
N TYR A 386 6.71 -32.63 -16.72
CA TYR A 386 6.04 -31.38 -17.08
C TYR A 386 5.07 -30.93 -16.03
N PHE A 387 5.04 -29.62 -15.74
CA PHE A 387 4.06 -29.02 -14.85
C PHE A 387 2.73 -28.78 -15.57
N SER A 388 1.63 -28.74 -14.81
CA SER A 388 0.28 -28.50 -15.34
C SER A 388 0.17 -27.13 -16.00
N GLY A 389 0.92 -26.12 -15.54
CA GLY A 389 1.02 -24.82 -16.19
C GLY A 389 1.51 -24.89 -17.62
N HIS A 390 2.59 -25.68 -17.88
CA HIS A 390 3.06 -25.93 -19.24
C HIS A 390 1.97 -26.54 -20.12
N TYR A 391 1.32 -27.60 -19.65
CA TYR A 391 0.27 -28.28 -20.40
C TYR A 391 -0.89 -27.33 -20.76
N ARG A 392 -1.38 -26.56 -19.79
CA ARG A 392 -2.49 -25.62 -20.02
C ARG A 392 -2.14 -24.54 -21.04
N ILE A 393 -0.94 -23.98 -20.95
CA ILE A 393 -0.55 -22.81 -21.75
C ILE A 393 0.02 -23.22 -23.12
N MET A 394 0.89 -24.22 -23.16
CA MET A 394 1.65 -24.54 -24.37
C MET A 394 0.99 -25.61 -25.23
N GLU A 395 0.25 -26.54 -24.64
CA GLU A 395 -0.30 -27.69 -25.38
C GLU A 395 -1.79 -27.52 -25.68
N ILE A 396 -2.63 -27.30 -24.66
CA ILE A 396 -4.09 -27.21 -24.88
C ILE A 396 -4.63 -25.79 -24.94
N GLN A 397 -3.81 -24.77 -24.65
CA GLN A 397 -4.16 -23.34 -24.69
C GLN A 397 -5.48 -23.03 -23.95
N ASN A 398 -5.61 -23.57 -22.76
CA ASN A 398 -6.77 -23.41 -21.88
C ASN A 398 -6.34 -22.89 -20.49
N PRO A 399 -6.03 -21.58 -20.37
CA PRO A 399 -5.60 -20.97 -19.11
C PRO A 399 -6.70 -20.97 -18.04
N THR A 400 -6.29 -20.92 -16.79
CA THR A 400 -7.20 -20.80 -15.65
C THR A 400 -6.72 -19.77 -14.64
N LEU A 401 -7.66 -19.09 -13.97
CA LEU A 401 -7.37 -18.23 -12.82
C LEU A 401 -7.52 -18.98 -11.48
N ASN A 402 -8.03 -20.21 -11.51
CA ASN A 402 -8.10 -21.06 -10.33
C ASN A 402 -6.73 -21.64 -9.98
N CYS A 403 -6.41 -21.66 -8.70
CA CYS A 403 -5.17 -22.22 -8.16
C CYS A 403 -5.46 -23.38 -7.21
N ASN A 404 -4.65 -24.43 -7.27
CA ASN A 404 -4.70 -25.46 -6.26
C ASN A 404 -4.36 -24.84 -4.89
N SER A 405 -5.14 -25.11 -3.86
CA SER A 405 -4.97 -24.54 -2.52
C SER A 405 -3.57 -24.74 -1.92
N LYS A 406 -2.86 -25.80 -2.32
CA LYS A 406 -1.49 -26.10 -1.90
C LYS A 406 -0.43 -25.20 -2.56
N ASP A 407 -0.78 -24.56 -3.66
CA ASP A 407 0.12 -23.76 -4.49
C ASP A 407 -0.22 -22.27 -4.41
N VAL A 408 -1.21 -21.90 -3.60
CA VAL A 408 -1.53 -20.49 -3.29
C VAL A 408 -0.49 -19.93 -2.32
N ILE A 409 0.13 -18.83 -2.73
CA ILE A 409 1.04 -18.04 -1.90
C ILE A 409 0.32 -16.78 -1.45
N LYS A 410 0.36 -16.50 -0.14
CA LYS A 410 -0.11 -15.28 0.48
C LYS A 410 1.08 -14.32 0.65
N THR A 411 1.06 -13.20 -0.05
CA THR A 411 2.16 -12.22 0.00
C THR A 411 1.70 -10.86 -0.52
N ASN A 412 2.45 -9.82 -0.15
CA ASN A 412 2.23 -8.44 -0.59
C ASN A 412 2.62 -8.19 -2.05
N ILE A 413 3.52 -8.99 -2.60
CA ILE A 413 4.09 -8.80 -3.94
C ILE A 413 4.55 -10.14 -4.52
N ALA A 414 4.39 -10.31 -5.82
CA ALA A 414 4.79 -11.52 -6.53
C ALA A 414 5.15 -11.24 -8.01
N LEU A 415 5.20 -12.28 -8.85
CA LEU A 415 5.26 -12.18 -10.31
C LEU A 415 3.89 -12.52 -10.91
N ILE A 416 3.67 -12.17 -12.17
CA ILE A 416 2.50 -12.60 -12.95
C ILE A 416 2.60 -14.09 -13.28
N THR A 417 1.46 -14.76 -13.46
CA THR A 417 1.42 -16.14 -13.97
C THR A 417 1.35 -16.16 -15.50
N ALA A 418 1.78 -17.26 -16.11
CA ALA A 418 1.61 -17.46 -17.56
C ALA A 418 0.12 -17.55 -17.95
N ASP A 419 -0.72 -18.07 -17.06
CA ASP A 419 -2.18 -18.08 -17.25
C ASP A 419 -2.74 -16.64 -17.38
N GLU A 420 -2.35 -15.71 -16.49
CA GLU A 420 -2.75 -14.29 -16.57
C GLU A 420 -2.25 -13.62 -17.86
N VAL A 421 -1.04 -13.95 -18.32
CA VAL A 421 -0.51 -13.46 -19.61
C VAL A 421 -1.33 -14.02 -20.77
N ALA A 422 -1.74 -15.30 -20.75
CA ALA A 422 -2.59 -15.89 -21.77
C ALA A 422 -3.99 -15.25 -21.77
N PHE A 423 -4.58 -14.96 -20.61
CA PHE A 423 -5.82 -14.18 -20.50
C PHE A 423 -5.67 -12.78 -21.11
N ALA A 424 -4.52 -12.13 -20.95
CA ALA A 424 -4.25 -10.84 -21.56
C ALA A 424 -4.11 -10.89 -23.09
N GLY A 425 -4.03 -12.08 -23.68
CA GLY A 425 -3.91 -12.29 -25.12
C GLY A 425 -2.57 -12.86 -25.57
N GLY A 426 -1.69 -13.20 -24.64
CA GLY A 426 -0.40 -13.82 -24.91
C GLY A 426 -0.54 -15.27 -25.40
N GLY A 427 0.46 -15.76 -26.15
CA GLY A 427 0.47 -17.12 -26.67
C GLY A 427 1.90 -17.59 -26.99
N SER A 428 2.02 -18.60 -27.85
CA SER A 428 3.30 -19.20 -28.22
C SER A 428 4.05 -18.47 -29.34
N LYS A 429 3.45 -17.42 -29.93
CA LYS A 429 4.00 -16.70 -31.10
C LYS A 429 3.74 -15.19 -30.96
N ASN A 430 4.48 -14.38 -31.69
CA ASN A 430 4.43 -12.91 -31.94
C ASN A 430 3.21 -12.16 -31.39
N ASP A 431 3.22 -11.83 -30.10
CA ASP A 431 2.09 -11.23 -29.42
C ASP A 431 2.44 -9.82 -28.97
N LYS A 432 1.73 -8.83 -29.49
CA LYS A 432 1.84 -7.44 -29.05
C LYS A 432 0.63 -7.07 -28.23
N VAL A 433 0.63 -7.40 -26.96
CA VAL A 433 -0.47 -7.14 -26.02
C VAL A 433 -0.07 -6.09 -24.97
N TRP A 434 -1.05 -5.56 -24.21
CA TRP A 434 -0.86 -4.41 -23.32
C TRP A 434 0.31 -4.53 -22.30
N TYR A 435 0.60 -5.73 -21.79
CA TYR A 435 1.68 -5.93 -20.82
C TYR A 435 3.08 -5.73 -21.42
N TYR A 436 3.16 -5.60 -22.71
CA TYR A 436 4.34 -5.56 -23.53
C TYR A 436 4.48 -4.23 -24.28
N LEU A 437 3.39 -3.52 -24.54
CA LEU A 437 3.36 -2.25 -25.25
C LEU A 437 3.48 -1.04 -24.32
N ASN A 438 4.05 0.05 -24.82
CA ASN A 438 3.93 1.38 -24.23
C ASN A 438 2.67 2.12 -24.74
N SER A 439 2.44 3.35 -24.28
CA SER A 439 1.31 4.18 -24.67
C SER A 439 1.19 4.48 -26.18
N LYS A 440 2.27 4.33 -26.93
CA LYS A 440 2.31 4.59 -28.39
C LYS A 440 2.00 3.35 -29.21
N GLY A 441 1.61 2.24 -28.60
CA GLY A 441 1.38 0.98 -29.27
C GLY A 441 2.67 0.30 -29.79
N ASN A 442 3.82 0.80 -29.40
CA ASN A 442 5.11 0.19 -29.74
C ASN A 442 5.54 -0.76 -28.63
N PRO A 443 6.14 -1.91 -28.94
CA PRO A 443 6.73 -2.75 -27.92
C PRO A 443 7.76 -1.94 -27.13
N SER A 444 7.81 -2.13 -25.81
CA SER A 444 8.91 -1.62 -25.00
C SER A 444 10.18 -2.20 -25.56
N ILE A 445 11.00 -1.33 -26.13
CA ILE A 445 12.12 -1.74 -26.99
C ILE A 445 13.31 -2.10 -26.09
N ASN A 446 13.29 -3.28 -25.50
CA ASN A 446 14.49 -3.84 -24.96
C ASN A 446 14.67 -5.27 -25.48
N LYS A 447 15.47 -5.41 -26.51
CA LYS A 447 15.69 -6.66 -27.26
C LYS A 447 16.27 -7.82 -26.44
N SER A 448 16.57 -7.61 -25.15
CA SER A 448 17.18 -8.63 -24.30
C SER A 448 16.42 -8.96 -23.00
N ASP A 449 15.37 -8.21 -22.66
CA ASP A 449 14.76 -8.32 -21.34
C ASP A 449 13.45 -9.12 -21.32
N SER A 450 13.56 -10.38 -21.71
CA SER A 450 12.55 -11.38 -21.33
C SER A 450 12.43 -11.41 -19.81
N TRP A 451 11.23 -11.67 -19.32
CA TRP A 451 10.96 -11.62 -17.87
C TRP A 451 10.25 -12.87 -17.36
N TRP A 452 10.56 -13.22 -16.11
CA TRP A 452 10.05 -14.41 -15.45
C TRP A 452 8.57 -14.32 -15.12
N THR A 453 7.86 -15.45 -15.25
CA THR A 453 6.54 -15.68 -14.64
C THR A 453 6.68 -16.58 -13.41
N MET A 454 5.58 -16.78 -12.66
CA MET A 454 5.52 -17.74 -11.54
C MET A 454 5.15 -19.16 -11.97
N THR A 455 5.07 -19.46 -13.27
CA THR A 455 4.55 -20.72 -13.78
C THR A 455 5.69 -21.68 -14.17
N GLY A 456 5.68 -22.89 -13.60
CA GLY A 456 6.63 -23.95 -13.92
C GLY A 456 6.42 -24.49 -15.33
N TYR A 457 7.54 -24.80 -16.04
CA TYR A 457 7.52 -25.43 -17.34
C TYR A 457 7.76 -26.94 -17.23
N ALA A 458 8.96 -27.37 -16.84
CA ALA A 458 9.34 -28.77 -16.68
C ALA A 458 10.59 -28.92 -15.83
N TYR A 459 10.89 -30.13 -15.38
CA TYR A 459 12.16 -30.47 -14.76
C TYR A 459 12.65 -31.88 -15.15
N ASN A 460 13.95 -32.11 -15.00
CA ASN A 460 14.59 -33.43 -15.08
C ASN A 460 15.73 -33.51 -14.04
N ASP A 461 16.57 -34.54 -14.11
CA ASP A 461 17.68 -34.71 -13.17
C ASP A 461 18.75 -33.61 -13.23
N THR A 462 18.77 -32.82 -14.30
CA THR A 462 19.78 -31.79 -14.55
C THR A 462 19.22 -30.36 -14.43
N TYR A 463 17.96 -30.13 -14.82
CA TYR A 463 17.39 -28.81 -14.97
C TYR A 463 15.97 -28.73 -14.40
N SER A 464 15.65 -27.60 -13.79
CA SER A 464 14.29 -27.14 -13.57
C SER A 464 14.06 -25.87 -14.39
N THR A 465 12.89 -25.73 -15.02
CA THR A 465 12.60 -24.63 -15.94
C THR A 465 11.28 -23.96 -15.59
N MET A 466 11.23 -22.64 -15.80
CA MET A 466 10.05 -21.80 -15.64
C MET A 466 9.63 -21.21 -16.97
N ILE A 467 8.35 -20.88 -17.12
CA ILE A 467 7.85 -20.11 -18.27
C ILE A 467 8.29 -18.65 -18.11
N ASP A 468 8.85 -18.08 -19.16
CA ASP A 468 9.16 -16.67 -19.30
C ASP A 468 8.44 -16.06 -20.50
N VAL A 469 8.28 -14.75 -20.47
CA VAL A 469 7.74 -13.97 -21.58
C VAL A 469 8.89 -13.32 -22.32
N LYS A 470 8.99 -13.55 -23.62
CA LYS A 470 9.99 -12.96 -24.48
C LYS A 470 9.60 -11.52 -24.83
N GLN A 471 10.54 -10.60 -24.63
CA GLN A 471 10.37 -9.22 -25.03
C GLN A 471 11.33 -8.95 -26.22
N ALA A 472 10.77 -8.57 -27.35
CA ALA A 472 11.51 -8.12 -28.54
C ALA A 472 12.55 -9.09 -29.16
N GLU A 473 12.46 -10.38 -28.97
CA GLU A 473 13.21 -11.33 -29.77
C GLU A 473 12.58 -11.43 -31.17
N ILE A 474 13.39 -11.26 -32.23
CA ILE A 474 12.89 -11.28 -33.63
C ILE A 474 12.13 -12.58 -33.89
N GLY A 475 10.83 -12.47 -34.15
CA GLY A 475 9.96 -13.59 -34.48
C GLY A 475 9.25 -14.27 -33.28
N CYS A 476 9.46 -13.80 -32.04
CA CYS A 476 8.83 -14.34 -30.83
C CYS A 476 8.45 -13.23 -29.83
N GLU A 477 8.22 -12.03 -30.30
CA GLU A 477 7.94 -10.85 -29.46
C GLU A 477 6.65 -11.06 -28.67
N GLY A 478 6.75 -11.15 -27.31
CA GLY A 478 5.62 -11.38 -26.43
C GLY A 478 5.21 -12.85 -26.24
N GLY A 479 5.88 -13.78 -26.92
CA GLY A 479 5.59 -15.21 -26.80
C GLY A 479 6.17 -15.86 -25.55
N PHE A 480 5.65 -17.02 -25.21
CA PHE A 480 6.16 -17.84 -24.10
C PHE A 480 7.40 -18.66 -24.50
N SER A 481 8.25 -18.88 -23.53
CA SER A 481 9.43 -19.75 -23.62
C SER A 481 9.67 -20.47 -22.30
N GLY A 482 10.49 -21.51 -22.30
CA GLY A 482 10.93 -22.21 -21.09
C GLY A 482 12.44 -22.06 -20.90
N HIS A 483 12.88 -21.56 -19.74
CA HIS A 483 14.30 -21.42 -19.42
C HIS A 483 14.64 -22.01 -18.07
N SER A 484 15.89 -22.46 -17.92
CA SER A 484 16.41 -22.95 -16.64
C SER A 484 16.31 -21.87 -15.58
N VAL A 485 15.86 -22.24 -14.37
CA VAL A 485 15.76 -21.32 -13.21
C VAL A 485 17.10 -20.70 -12.82
N LEU A 486 18.21 -21.29 -13.22
CA LEU A 486 19.57 -20.78 -12.99
C LEU A 486 20.08 -19.89 -14.13
N TYR A 487 19.31 -19.68 -15.18
CA TYR A 487 19.71 -18.85 -16.31
C TYR A 487 19.67 -17.38 -15.93
N ASN A 488 20.83 -16.74 -15.97
CA ASN A 488 20.96 -15.28 -15.81
C ASN A 488 20.69 -14.61 -17.16
N GLY A 489 19.70 -13.76 -17.25
CA GLY A 489 19.38 -13.06 -18.52
C GLY A 489 17.90 -12.74 -18.64
N LYS A 490 17.16 -12.83 -17.55
CA LYS A 490 15.76 -12.46 -17.49
C LYS A 490 15.53 -11.35 -16.46
N SER A 491 14.40 -10.67 -16.55
CA SER A 491 14.07 -9.53 -15.70
C SER A 491 12.92 -9.87 -14.74
N PHE A 492 12.78 -9.09 -13.68
CA PHE A 492 11.65 -9.17 -12.76
C PHE A 492 10.69 -7.99 -12.96
N ARG A 493 9.43 -8.30 -13.24
CA ARG A 493 8.31 -7.38 -13.28
C ARG A 493 7.33 -7.74 -12.17
N PRO A 494 7.34 -7.02 -11.04
CA PRO A 494 6.50 -7.36 -9.91
C PRO A 494 5.02 -7.07 -10.16
N VAL A 495 4.19 -7.83 -9.43
CA VAL A 495 2.74 -7.67 -9.35
C VAL A 495 2.35 -7.38 -7.91
N ILE A 496 1.53 -6.35 -7.70
CA ILE A 496 0.86 -6.07 -6.43
C ILE A 496 -0.66 -6.17 -6.61
N THR A 497 -1.38 -6.28 -5.51
CA THR A 497 -2.84 -6.21 -5.49
C THR A 497 -3.27 -5.05 -4.60
N LEU A 498 -3.96 -4.07 -5.14
CA LEU A 498 -4.59 -3.00 -4.36
C LEU A 498 -5.82 -3.54 -3.63
N ASN A 499 -6.07 -3.06 -2.41
CA ASN A 499 -7.27 -3.40 -1.67
C ASN A 499 -8.54 -2.97 -2.42
N GLY A 500 -9.58 -3.81 -2.42
CA GLY A 500 -10.86 -3.53 -3.08
C GLY A 500 -11.59 -2.30 -2.53
N GLU A 501 -11.26 -1.86 -1.32
CA GLU A 501 -11.84 -0.69 -0.64
C GLU A 501 -11.19 0.64 -1.04
N ASN A 502 -10.07 0.61 -1.78
CA ASN A 502 -9.40 1.84 -2.21
C ASN A 502 -10.34 2.71 -3.05
N LEU A 503 -10.57 3.93 -2.58
CA LEU A 503 -11.43 4.89 -3.27
C LEU A 503 -10.72 5.44 -4.51
N TRP A 504 -11.47 5.57 -5.59
CA TRP A 504 -11.03 6.26 -6.79
C TRP A 504 -10.94 7.77 -6.54
N LYS A 505 -9.86 8.38 -6.95
CA LYS A 505 -9.61 9.82 -6.85
C LYS A 505 -9.85 10.51 -8.19
N SER A 506 -9.21 10.01 -9.23
CA SER A 506 -9.23 10.58 -10.57
C SER A 506 -8.73 9.59 -11.62
N GLY A 507 -8.79 10.00 -12.89
CA GLY A 507 -8.30 9.23 -14.02
C GLY A 507 -9.37 8.36 -14.69
N ASP A 508 -9.10 7.98 -15.94
CA ASP A 508 -9.92 7.14 -16.80
C ASP A 508 -9.14 5.92 -17.31
N GLY A 509 -7.95 5.72 -16.76
CA GLY A 509 -7.04 4.63 -17.10
C GLY A 509 -6.27 4.81 -18.40
N SER A 510 -6.41 5.92 -19.12
CA SER A 510 -5.55 6.22 -20.26
C SER A 510 -4.12 6.55 -19.81
N ALA A 511 -3.16 6.48 -20.73
CA ALA A 511 -1.76 6.78 -20.42
C ALA A 511 -1.55 8.24 -19.98
N SER A 512 -2.32 9.18 -20.55
CA SER A 512 -2.29 10.60 -20.20
C SER A 512 -3.09 10.95 -18.95
N ASN A 513 -4.03 10.06 -18.53
CA ASN A 513 -4.89 10.27 -17.38
C ASN A 513 -5.09 8.94 -16.62
N PRO A 514 -3.99 8.35 -16.07
CA PRO A 514 -4.06 7.07 -15.37
C PRO A 514 -4.96 7.15 -14.14
N TYR A 515 -5.53 6.03 -13.74
CA TYR A 515 -6.26 5.95 -12.47
C TYR A 515 -5.34 6.31 -11.30
N GLU A 516 -5.86 7.14 -10.40
CA GLU A 516 -5.28 7.43 -9.10
C GLU A 516 -6.27 7.06 -7.99
N ILE A 517 -5.76 6.56 -6.88
CA ILE A 517 -6.57 6.29 -5.68
C ILE A 517 -6.53 7.48 -4.72
N GLN A 518 -7.59 7.63 -3.93
CA GLN A 518 -7.68 8.69 -2.94
C GLN A 518 -6.71 8.43 -1.79
N ASP A 519 -6.05 9.48 -1.33
CA ASP A 519 -5.19 9.41 -0.15
C ASP A 519 -6.03 9.10 1.09
N LEU A 520 -5.66 8.04 1.79
CA LEU A 520 -6.25 7.73 3.08
C LEU A 520 -5.70 8.70 4.14
N PRO A 521 -6.53 9.12 5.10
CA PRO A 521 -6.05 9.92 6.21
C PRO A 521 -4.86 9.26 6.91
N GLU A 522 -3.88 10.08 7.31
CA GLU A 522 -2.71 9.60 8.08
C GLU A 522 -3.16 9.05 9.44
N THR A 523 -2.70 7.87 9.80
CA THR A 523 -2.96 7.29 11.12
C THR A 523 -1.97 7.84 12.17
N LEU A 524 -2.31 7.70 13.47
CA LEU A 524 -1.41 8.09 14.55
C LEU A 524 -0.07 7.33 14.49
N SER A 525 -0.08 6.05 14.16
CA SER A 525 1.15 5.25 14.07
C SER A 525 2.02 5.66 12.89
N GLU A 526 1.44 5.97 11.72
CA GLU A 526 2.16 6.51 10.57
C GLU A 526 2.79 7.86 10.89
N ARG A 527 2.02 8.77 11.52
CA ARG A 527 2.51 10.07 11.97
C ARG A 527 3.66 9.93 12.96
N LEU A 528 3.49 9.06 13.95
CA LEU A 528 4.54 8.77 14.94
C LEU A 528 5.85 8.35 14.26
N LEU A 529 5.78 7.43 13.29
CA LEU A 529 6.95 6.94 12.57
C LEU A 529 7.57 8.00 11.65
N SER A 530 6.79 8.89 11.05
CA SER A 530 7.29 9.95 10.18
C SER A 530 7.96 11.08 10.99
N ASP A 531 7.44 11.42 12.15
CA ASP A 531 7.99 12.47 13.02
C ASP A 531 9.32 12.07 13.68
N LYS A 532 9.55 10.78 13.86
CA LYS A 532 10.76 10.29 14.54
C LYS A 532 11.84 9.92 13.52
N SER A 533 12.78 10.82 13.31
CA SER A 533 13.82 10.67 12.28
C SER A 533 14.98 9.77 12.68
N THR A 534 15.19 9.57 13.99
CA THR A 534 16.32 8.77 14.51
C THR A 534 15.88 7.35 14.85
N ARG A 535 16.51 6.37 14.23
CA ARG A 535 16.28 4.92 14.41
C ARG A 535 17.58 4.21 14.73
N PRO A 536 18.05 4.19 16.00
CA PRO A 536 19.30 3.53 16.37
C PRO A 536 19.26 2.00 16.28
N GLY A 537 18.09 1.40 16.01
CA GLY A 537 17.90 -0.05 15.98
C GLY A 537 17.54 -0.64 17.35
N GLU A 538 17.83 -1.93 17.55
CA GLU A 538 17.59 -2.60 18.83
C GLU A 538 18.64 -2.20 19.88
N ARG A 539 18.18 -2.00 21.11
CA ARG A 539 19.07 -1.92 22.26
C ARG A 539 19.54 -3.34 22.64
N THR A 540 20.82 -3.48 22.87
CA THR A 540 21.44 -4.77 23.26
C THR A 540 21.90 -4.78 24.72
N ASP A 541 22.12 -3.61 25.34
CA ASP A 541 22.46 -3.48 26.76
C ASP A 541 21.29 -2.95 27.58
N PHE A 542 20.79 -3.77 28.49
CA PHE A 542 19.76 -3.44 29.49
C PHE A 542 20.30 -3.49 30.92
N SER A 543 21.62 -3.54 31.11
CA SER A 543 22.27 -3.55 32.43
C SER A 543 22.52 -2.14 32.97
N THR A 544 22.48 -1.14 32.08
CA THR A 544 22.67 0.27 32.40
C THR A 544 21.39 1.08 32.19
N VAL A 545 21.15 2.07 33.05
CA VAL A 545 20.02 2.99 32.87
C VAL A 545 20.23 3.86 31.64
N LEU A 546 19.16 4.11 30.89
CA LEU A 546 19.16 5.04 29.77
C LEU A 546 18.30 6.26 30.12
N THR A 547 18.96 7.41 30.39
CA THR A 547 18.30 8.65 30.85
C THR A 547 18.57 9.85 29.95
N THR A 548 19.28 9.65 28.84
CA THR A 548 19.59 10.71 27.87
C THR A 548 18.34 11.26 27.21
N ASP A 549 18.37 12.53 26.82
CA ASP A 549 17.29 13.15 26.05
C ASP A 549 17.22 12.50 24.66
N ASN A 550 16.09 11.93 24.35
CA ASN A 550 15.82 11.20 23.12
C ASN A 550 14.64 11.81 22.36
N THR A 551 14.81 13.07 21.95
CA THR A 551 13.84 13.73 21.06
C THR A 551 13.90 13.13 19.67
N LYS A 552 12.76 12.87 19.05
CA LYS A 552 12.61 12.28 17.72
C LYS A 552 13.27 10.89 17.53
N THR A 553 13.43 10.14 18.63
CA THR A 553 14.09 8.83 18.61
C THR A 553 13.13 7.71 18.94
N LEU A 554 13.08 6.68 18.09
CA LEU A 554 12.41 5.41 18.33
C LEU A 554 13.41 4.26 18.21
N TYR A 555 13.42 3.38 19.20
CA TYR A 555 14.14 2.12 19.15
C TYR A 555 13.25 1.04 18.54
N THR A 556 13.86 0.03 17.92
CA THR A 556 13.17 -1.16 17.41
C THR A 556 13.24 -2.29 18.41
N GLY A 557 12.20 -3.10 18.46
CA GLY A 557 12.13 -4.36 19.21
C GLY A 557 11.27 -5.35 18.45
N THR A 558 11.06 -6.54 19.01
CA THR A 558 10.27 -7.59 18.36
C THR A 558 9.20 -8.09 19.30
N GLU A 559 7.94 -8.17 18.87
CA GLU A 559 6.80 -8.80 19.54
C GLU A 559 6.19 -9.85 18.62
N ASP A 560 6.23 -11.11 19.01
CA ASP A 560 5.68 -12.24 18.24
C ASP A 560 6.16 -12.28 16.76
N GLY A 561 7.46 -11.94 16.53
CA GLY A 561 8.06 -11.89 15.20
C GLY A 561 7.81 -10.60 14.43
N THR A 562 6.96 -9.70 14.92
CA THR A 562 6.66 -8.42 14.30
C THR A 562 7.54 -7.31 14.88
N THR A 563 8.11 -6.45 14.03
CA THR A 563 8.86 -5.27 14.46
C THR A 563 7.93 -4.27 15.14
N VAL A 564 8.30 -3.85 16.35
CA VAL A 564 7.62 -2.82 17.12
C VAL A 564 8.58 -1.68 17.44
N TYR A 565 8.04 -0.49 17.67
CA TYR A 565 8.82 0.73 17.92
C TYR A 565 8.51 1.26 19.32
N TYR A 566 9.55 1.65 20.09
CA TYR A 566 9.38 2.08 21.46
C TYR A 566 10.23 3.30 21.83
N PHE A 567 9.77 4.02 22.85
CA PHE A 567 10.48 5.14 23.45
C PHE A 567 11.36 4.70 24.62
N ALA A 568 12.59 5.23 24.70
CA ALA A 568 13.51 4.98 25.80
C ALA A 568 14.26 6.25 26.19
N GLY A 569 14.82 6.26 27.39
CA GLY A 569 15.51 7.42 27.95
C GLY A 569 14.53 8.53 28.39
N ASN A 570 14.98 9.76 28.39
CA ASN A 570 14.11 10.91 28.68
C ASN A 570 13.45 11.41 27.40
N ALA A 571 12.48 10.67 26.88
CA ALA A 571 11.72 11.10 25.69
C ALA A 571 10.83 12.29 26.04
N THR A 572 10.87 13.35 25.22
CA THR A 572 10.12 14.59 25.43
C THR A 572 8.95 14.76 24.46
N ASP A 573 8.83 13.85 23.48
CA ASP A 573 7.91 13.95 22.34
C ASP A 573 7.06 12.67 22.13
N ASN A 574 6.64 12.05 23.22
CA ASN A 574 5.74 10.90 23.24
C ASN A 574 4.39 11.17 23.92
N TRP A 575 3.94 12.42 23.89
CA TRP A 575 2.69 12.84 24.50
C TRP A 575 1.50 12.64 23.57
N VAL A 576 0.40 12.16 24.15
CA VAL A 576 -0.92 12.04 23.48
C VAL A 576 -1.98 12.67 24.38
N LYS A 577 -2.92 13.40 23.79
CA LYS A 577 -4.13 13.88 24.46
C LYS A 577 -5.32 13.07 23.94
N PHE A 578 -5.95 12.29 24.81
CA PHE A 578 -7.05 11.40 24.44
C PHE A 578 -8.01 11.19 25.62
N GLY A 579 -9.30 11.24 25.35
CA GLY A 579 -10.34 10.95 26.34
C GLY A 579 -10.39 11.93 27.51
N GLY A 580 -9.96 13.18 27.32
CA GLY A 580 -9.87 14.19 28.39
C GLY A 580 -8.60 14.08 29.25
N TYR A 581 -7.72 13.15 28.95
CA TYR A 581 -6.49 12.88 29.69
C TYR A 581 -5.24 13.00 28.82
N TYR A 582 -4.08 13.12 29.48
CA TYR A 582 -2.77 13.05 28.85
C TYR A 582 -2.15 11.68 29.10
N TRP A 583 -1.48 11.18 28.07
CA TRP A 583 -0.85 9.87 28.03
C TRP A 583 0.57 10.00 27.50
N ARG A 584 1.41 9.01 27.81
CA ARG A 584 2.76 8.88 27.25
C ARG A 584 2.83 7.60 26.42
N ILE A 585 3.21 7.70 25.16
CA ILE A 585 3.38 6.51 24.30
C ILE A 585 4.51 5.66 24.85
N ILE A 586 4.23 4.38 25.04
CA ILE A 586 5.21 3.35 25.41
C ILE A 586 5.85 2.83 24.12
N ARG A 587 5.01 2.27 23.24
CA ARG A 587 5.42 1.59 22.00
C ARG A 587 4.24 1.36 21.04
N THR A 588 4.55 0.92 19.83
CA THR A 588 3.59 0.22 18.99
C THR A 588 3.51 -1.26 19.41
N ASN A 589 2.39 -1.93 19.14
CA ASN A 589 2.18 -3.37 19.37
C ASN A 589 2.25 -4.13 18.04
N ALA A 590 2.35 -5.47 18.10
CA ALA A 590 2.34 -6.33 16.93
C ALA A 590 1.05 -6.22 16.08
N ASP A 591 -0.09 -5.86 16.69
CA ASP A 591 -1.36 -5.60 16.01
C ASP A 591 -1.45 -4.19 15.37
N GLY A 592 -0.34 -3.43 15.35
CA GLY A 592 -0.26 -2.06 14.85
C GLY A 592 -0.83 -0.98 15.77
N SER A 593 -1.44 -1.35 16.89
CA SER A 593 -1.99 -0.39 17.86
C SER A 593 -0.89 0.36 18.62
N THR A 594 -1.20 1.57 19.11
CA THR A 594 -0.27 2.43 19.88
C THR A 594 -0.54 2.34 21.35
N ARG A 595 0.38 1.77 22.12
CA ARG A 595 0.29 1.58 23.59
C ARG A 595 0.71 2.82 24.36
N MET A 596 -0.10 3.21 25.35
CA MET A 596 0.08 4.44 26.10
C MET A 596 -0.11 4.25 27.61
N LEU A 597 0.74 4.93 28.40
CA LEU A 597 0.67 5.00 29.86
C LEU A 597 -0.06 6.27 30.32
N TYR A 598 -0.99 6.16 31.26
CA TYR A 598 -1.72 7.29 31.84
C TYR A 598 -0.77 8.29 32.53
N HIS A 599 -0.99 9.60 32.30
CA HIS A 599 -0.17 10.67 32.89
C HIS A 599 -0.98 11.70 33.72
N GLY A 600 -2.29 11.70 33.64
CA GLY A 600 -3.13 12.65 34.37
C GLY A 600 -3.91 13.61 33.50
N THR A 601 -4.35 14.74 34.09
CA THR A 601 -5.20 15.74 33.41
C THR A 601 -4.41 16.89 32.77
N SER A 602 -3.09 16.91 32.92
CA SER A 602 -2.20 17.91 32.28
C SER A 602 -0.82 17.33 32.00
N THR A 603 -0.07 17.90 31.04
CA THR A 603 1.32 17.54 30.78
C THR A 603 2.26 17.94 31.91
N THR A 604 1.81 18.74 32.84
CA THR A 604 2.56 19.21 34.00
C THR A 604 2.12 18.55 35.32
N ALA A 605 1.24 17.51 35.25
CA ALA A 605 0.83 16.75 36.42
C ALA A 605 2.03 16.11 37.11
N THR A 606 2.08 16.20 38.43
CA THR A 606 3.09 15.59 39.30
C THR A 606 2.61 14.25 39.86
N ASP A 607 1.29 14.02 39.90
CA ASP A 607 0.65 12.79 40.34
C ASP A 607 -0.04 12.11 39.16
N ALA A 608 0.70 11.27 38.45
CA ALA A 608 0.30 10.64 37.19
C ALA A 608 -0.43 9.28 37.40
N TYR A 609 -1.37 9.21 38.33
CA TYR A 609 -2.14 8.01 38.63
C TYR A 609 -3.62 8.29 38.83
N ILE A 610 -4.48 7.27 38.62
CA ILE A 610 -5.95 7.38 38.78
C ILE A 610 -6.42 7.27 40.21
N GLY A 611 -5.52 6.92 41.15
CA GLY A 611 -5.77 6.68 42.57
C GLY A 611 -4.75 5.65 43.08
N THR A 612 -5.03 5.13 44.30
CA THR A 612 -4.19 4.11 44.94
C THR A 612 -4.98 2.83 45.17
N SER A 613 -4.30 1.68 45.12
CA SER A 613 -4.89 0.35 45.39
C SER A 613 -3.82 -0.62 45.88
N THR A 614 -4.23 -1.68 46.52
CA THR A 614 -3.44 -2.91 46.60
C THR A 614 -3.46 -3.61 45.25
N PHE A 615 -2.41 -4.35 44.90
CA PHE A 615 -2.47 -5.23 43.71
C PHE A 615 -3.49 -6.36 43.98
N ASN A 616 -3.39 -7.00 45.14
CA ASN A 616 -4.42 -7.85 45.70
C ASN A 616 -4.57 -7.60 47.21
N SER A 617 -5.78 -7.61 47.72
CA SER A 617 -6.06 -7.39 49.15
C SER A 617 -5.49 -8.52 50.04
N THR A 618 -5.31 -9.72 49.48
CA THR A 618 -4.74 -10.90 50.13
C THR A 618 -3.39 -11.23 49.50
N TYR A 619 -2.43 -11.79 50.29
CA TYR A 619 -1.04 -11.91 49.88
C TYR A 619 -0.41 -13.28 50.17
N ASN A 620 -1.07 -14.11 50.94
CA ASN A 620 -0.55 -15.35 51.55
C ASN A 620 -0.71 -16.58 50.65
N ASP A 621 -0.81 -16.41 49.35
CA ASP A 621 -0.84 -17.46 48.34
C ASP A 621 -0.19 -16.95 47.04
N PRO A 622 0.57 -17.79 46.31
CA PRO A 622 1.18 -17.42 45.04
C PRO A 622 0.20 -16.91 43.95
N MET A 623 -1.07 -17.37 44.00
CA MET A 623 -2.08 -16.95 43.01
C MET A 623 -2.31 -15.42 42.96
N TYR A 624 -2.05 -14.73 44.08
CA TYR A 624 -2.35 -13.31 44.24
C TYR A 624 -1.43 -12.36 43.45
N VAL A 625 -0.41 -12.86 42.73
CA VAL A 625 0.33 -12.11 41.73
C VAL A 625 -0.40 -12.04 40.39
N GLY A 626 -1.49 -12.78 40.22
CA GLY A 626 -2.29 -12.76 38.97
C GLY A 626 -3.14 -11.51 38.88
N TYR A 627 -3.06 -10.81 37.72
CA TYR A 627 -3.97 -9.74 37.36
C TYR A 627 -5.42 -10.26 37.24
N ILE A 628 -5.55 -11.44 36.62
CA ILE A 628 -6.68 -12.36 36.75
C ILE A 628 -6.08 -13.68 37.22
N TYR A 629 -6.72 -14.41 38.11
CA TYR A 629 -6.17 -15.62 38.70
C TYR A 629 -7.25 -16.70 38.92
N GLY A 630 -6.82 -17.92 39.21
CA GLY A 630 -7.69 -19.04 39.49
C GLY A 630 -7.79 -19.33 40.99
N THR A 631 -7.54 -20.59 41.37
CA THR A 631 -7.45 -21.08 42.74
C THR A 631 -6.07 -21.68 43.00
N SER A 632 -5.64 -21.71 44.28
CA SER A 632 -4.33 -22.23 44.65
C SER A 632 -4.17 -23.72 44.38
N ASN A 633 -2.99 -24.19 44.02
CA ASN A 633 -2.36 -25.54 44.14
C ASN A 633 -1.33 -25.83 43.02
N SER A 634 -1.44 -25.22 41.86
CA SER A 634 -0.49 -25.35 40.76
C SER A 634 -0.55 -24.13 39.83
N THR A 635 0.51 -23.92 39.03
CA THR A 635 0.54 -22.88 38.01
C THR A 635 -0.61 -23.00 37.01
N ALA A 636 -1.02 -24.22 36.66
CA ALA A 636 -2.13 -24.45 35.72
C ALA A 636 -3.47 -23.99 36.30
N ILE A 637 -3.70 -24.25 37.62
CA ILE A 637 -4.93 -23.84 38.31
C ILE A 637 -4.94 -22.32 38.54
N ASP A 638 -3.82 -21.72 38.93
CA ASP A 638 -3.69 -20.27 39.09
C ASP A 638 -3.95 -19.52 37.78
N ARG A 639 -3.60 -20.12 36.66
CA ARG A 639 -3.84 -19.57 35.30
C ARG A 639 -5.21 -19.91 34.74
N SER A 640 -6.13 -20.50 35.53
CA SER A 640 -7.52 -20.68 35.08
C SER A 640 -8.30 -19.37 34.93
N ASN A 641 -7.76 -18.27 35.48
CA ASN A 641 -8.20 -16.89 35.25
C ASN A 641 -9.71 -16.63 35.51
N THR A 642 -10.20 -17.12 36.64
CA THR A 642 -11.61 -17.01 37.04
C THR A 642 -11.92 -15.84 37.97
N ASN A 643 -10.90 -15.28 38.63
CA ASN A 643 -11.03 -14.24 39.65
C ASN A 643 -10.24 -12.98 39.27
N ASN A 644 -10.83 -11.80 39.48
CA ASN A 644 -10.12 -10.53 39.31
C ASN A 644 -9.29 -10.18 40.54
N SER A 645 -8.10 -9.61 40.33
CA SER A 645 -7.36 -8.94 41.41
C SER A 645 -8.04 -7.63 41.81
N THR A 646 -7.74 -7.14 43.03
CA THR A 646 -8.27 -5.89 43.52
C THR A 646 -7.93 -4.71 42.59
N ILE A 647 -6.68 -4.67 42.08
CA ILE A 647 -6.26 -3.62 41.16
C ILE A 647 -7.01 -3.64 39.83
N LYS A 648 -7.31 -4.85 39.32
CA LYS A 648 -8.11 -4.98 38.09
C LYS A 648 -9.51 -4.41 38.26
N GLU A 649 -10.16 -4.67 39.37
CA GLU A 649 -11.50 -4.12 39.67
C GLU A 649 -11.47 -2.58 39.70
N VAL A 650 -10.47 -1.98 40.32
CA VAL A 650 -10.30 -0.51 40.38
C VAL A 650 -10.11 0.05 38.97
N ILE A 651 -9.27 -0.59 38.13
CA ILE A 651 -8.99 -0.14 36.77
C ILE A 651 -10.21 -0.30 35.86
N ASP A 652 -10.93 -1.42 35.96
CA ASP A 652 -12.15 -1.69 35.21
C ASP A 652 -13.26 -0.67 35.51
N VAL A 653 -13.45 -0.34 36.80
CA VAL A 653 -14.43 0.71 37.23
C VAL A 653 -14.04 2.07 36.67
N TRP A 654 -12.75 2.43 36.75
CA TRP A 654 -12.28 3.70 36.19
C TRP A 654 -12.49 3.78 34.68
N TYR A 655 -12.13 2.71 33.91
CA TYR A 655 -12.32 2.66 32.47
C TYR A 655 -13.79 2.80 32.09
N LYS A 656 -14.66 2.04 32.75
CA LYS A 656 -16.10 2.09 32.50
C LYS A 656 -16.66 3.51 32.63
N ASN A 657 -16.24 4.23 33.67
CA ASN A 657 -16.76 5.56 33.97
C ASN A 657 -16.17 6.67 33.11
N ASN A 658 -14.95 6.51 32.58
CA ASN A 658 -14.22 7.61 31.96
C ASN A 658 -13.99 7.42 30.44
N LEU A 659 -13.84 6.20 29.95
CA LEU A 659 -13.45 5.95 28.55
C LEU A 659 -14.47 5.13 27.76
N ASN A 660 -15.14 4.17 28.39
CA ASN A 660 -15.89 3.14 27.67
C ASN A 660 -16.95 3.70 26.73
N THR A 661 -17.81 4.60 27.16
CA THR A 661 -18.98 5.06 26.40
C THR A 661 -18.59 5.92 25.20
N ASN A 662 -17.68 6.87 25.39
CA ASN A 662 -17.38 7.87 24.37
C ASN A 662 -16.12 7.55 23.57
N TYR A 663 -15.18 6.80 24.13
CA TYR A 663 -13.85 6.59 23.59
C TYR A 663 -13.49 5.12 23.36
N GLY A 664 -14.30 4.16 23.84
CA GLY A 664 -14.02 2.72 23.71
C GLY A 664 -13.86 2.26 22.27
N LYS A 665 -14.56 2.88 21.31
CA LYS A 665 -14.46 2.55 19.88
C LYS A 665 -13.07 2.80 19.27
N TYR A 666 -12.24 3.65 19.87
CA TYR A 666 -10.88 3.97 19.42
C TYR A 666 -9.80 3.12 20.09
N ILE A 667 -10.16 2.29 21.09
CA ILE A 667 -9.22 1.50 21.86
C ILE A 667 -9.18 0.08 21.30
N SER A 668 -7.95 -0.46 21.10
CA SER A 668 -7.73 -1.79 20.57
C SER A 668 -8.27 -2.88 21.49
N THR A 669 -9.05 -3.79 20.95
CA THR A 669 -9.55 -5.00 21.60
C THR A 669 -8.67 -6.23 21.37
N THR A 670 -7.68 -6.10 20.49
CA THR A 670 -6.72 -7.15 20.11
C THR A 670 -5.37 -7.00 20.78
N ALA A 671 -5.03 -5.81 21.26
CA ALA A 671 -3.79 -5.58 22.02
C ALA A 671 -3.72 -6.49 23.25
N ALA A 672 -2.60 -7.21 23.38
CA ALA A 672 -2.38 -8.13 24.48
C ALA A 672 -1.68 -7.48 25.67
N TYR A 673 -2.06 -7.87 26.89
CA TYR A 673 -1.42 -7.47 28.14
C TYR A 673 -0.87 -8.72 28.83
N CYS A 674 0.43 -8.73 29.15
CA CYS A 674 1.13 -9.91 29.63
C CYS A 674 1.36 -9.90 31.14
N ASN A 675 0.85 -10.89 31.85
CA ASN A 675 1.13 -11.05 33.28
C ASN A 675 2.40 -11.89 33.53
N ASP A 676 2.70 -12.88 32.68
CA ASP A 676 3.88 -13.78 32.71
C ASP A 676 4.19 -14.43 34.07
N ARG A 677 3.30 -15.33 34.49
CA ARG A 677 3.44 -16.10 35.73
C ARG A 677 4.25 -17.40 35.57
N ASN A 678 5.14 -17.49 34.59
CA ASN A 678 6.05 -18.61 34.47
C ASN A 678 6.98 -18.68 35.68
N VAL A 679 7.06 -19.88 36.28
CA VAL A 679 8.03 -20.18 37.33
C VAL A 679 9.28 -20.75 36.67
N ILE A 680 10.42 -20.09 36.86
CA ILE A 680 11.70 -20.50 36.26
C ILE A 680 12.69 -20.96 37.31
N ASP A 681 12.69 -20.37 38.50
CA ASP A 681 13.61 -20.69 39.58
C ASP A 681 12.81 -21.14 40.82
N GLY A 682 13.05 -22.39 41.26
CA GLY A 682 12.30 -23.04 42.31
C GLY A 682 11.10 -23.84 41.78
N THR A 683 10.29 -24.35 42.70
CA THR A 683 9.09 -25.16 42.42
C THR A 683 7.87 -24.47 43.01
N TYR A 684 6.79 -24.39 42.23
CA TYR A 684 5.52 -23.81 42.68
C TYR A 684 5.03 -24.52 44.00
N ASN A 685 4.44 -23.73 44.90
CA ASN A 685 3.97 -24.15 46.22
C ASN A 685 5.09 -24.61 47.19
N THR A 686 6.34 -24.31 46.94
CA THR A 686 7.41 -24.38 47.96
C THR A 686 7.50 -23.06 48.74
N SER A 687 8.41 -23.02 49.72
CA SER A 687 8.61 -21.82 50.58
C SER A 687 9.12 -20.59 49.82
N SER A 688 9.72 -20.79 48.67
CA SER A 688 10.16 -19.70 47.81
C SER A 688 10.38 -20.14 46.36
N PHE A 689 10.02 -19.30 45.40
CA PHE A 689 10.33 -19.45 43.99
C PHE A 689 10.26 -18.09 43.25
N SER A 690 10.80 -18.01 42.03
CA SER A 690 10.84 -16.81 41.22
C SER A 690 10.07 -16.97 39.93
N TYR A 691 9.36 -15.92 39.54
CA TYR A 691 8.73 -15.83 38.24
C TYR A 691 9.74 -15.38 37.16
N ALA A 692 9.43 -15.67 35.90
CA ALA A 692 10.32 -15.45 34.77
C ALA A 692 10.77 -13.98 34.66
N GLY A 693 9.88 -13.02 34.88
CA GLY A 693 10.20 -11.60 34.89
C GLY A 693 11.33 -11.23 35.82
N ARG A 694 11.38 -11.83 37.06
CA ARG A 694 12.49 -11.62 37.98
C ARG A 694 13.81 -12.10 37.38
N THR A 695 13.86 -13.32 36.87
CA THR A 695 15.10 -13.87 36.29
C THR A 695 15.57 -13.07 35.11
N ARG A 696 14.65 -12.67 34.19
CA ARG A 696 14.97 -11.84 33.02
C ARG A 696 15.56 -10.48 33.40
N LEU A 697 14.90 -9.78 34.33
CA LEU A 697 15.20 -8.37 34.56
C LEU A 697 16.18 -8.11 35.70
N TYR A 698 16.17 -8.99 36.72
CA TYR A 698 17.12 -8.88 37.84
C TYR A 698 18.44 -9.57 37.53
N SER A 699 18.41 -10.83 37.03
CA SER A 699 19.63 -11.62 36.82
C SER A 699 20.21 -11.44 35.42
N ASN A 700 19.42 -11.58 34.37
CA ASN A 700 19.88 -11.69 32.97
C ASN A 700 19.95 -10.34 32.24
N LYS A 701 19.20 -9.33 32.70
CA LYS A 701 19.06 -8.04 32.01
C LYS A 701 18.62 -8.20 30.53
N ALA A 702 17.66 -9.08 30.28
CA ALA A 702 17.19 -9.47 28.95
C ALA A 702 15.66 -9.38 28.86
N PRO A 703 15.09 -8.18 28.73
CA PRO A 703 13.63 -7.99 28.60
C PRO A 703 13.11 -8.55 27.28
N THR A 704 11.79 -8.86 27.25
CA THR A 704 11.07 -9.29 26.05
C THR A 704 9.68 -8.67 25.99
N TYR A 705 9.19 -8.41 24.76
CA TYR A 705 7.78 -8.06 24.53
C TYR A 705 6.91 -9.31 24.34
N ASN A 706 7.51 -10.49 24.08
CA ASN A 706 6.77 -11.71 23.90
C ASN A 706 6.16 -12.18 25.22
N CYS A 707 4.88 -12.52 25.19
CA CYS A 707 4.22 -13.21 26.29
C CYS A 707 4.41 -14.72 26.12
N LEU A 708 5.25 -15.33 26.97
CA LEU A 708 5.73 -16.70 26.80
C LEU A 708 4.65 -17.76 27.08
N THR A 709 3.55 -17.40 27.73
CA THR A 709 2.42 -18.28 28.00
C THR A 709 1.11 -17.69 27.49
N THR A 710 0.32 -18.52 26.85
CA THR A 710 -0.98 -18.12 26.31
C THR A 710 -1.98 -17.69 27.39
N GLU A 711 -1.95 -18.37 28.55
CA GLU A 711 -2.84 -18.11 29.68
C GLU A 711 -2.60 -16.75 30.35
N ASP A 712 -1.39 -16.20 30.20
CA ASP A 712 -1.00 -14.91 30.75
C ASP A 712 -1.14 -13.75 29.76
N LYS A 713 -1.56 -14.06 28.53
CA LYS A 713 -1.78 -13.14 27.41
C LYS A 713 -3.24 -12.65 27.43
N PHE A 714 -3.52 -11.57 28.11
CA PHE A 714 -4.88 -11.07 28.31
C PHE A 714 -5.35 -10.17 27.17
N THR A 715 -6.51 -10.47 26.57
CA THR A 715 -7.18 -9.69 25.53
C THR A 715 -8.69 -9.61 25.77
N ILE A 716 -9.38 -8.74 25.03
CA ILE A 716 -10.87 -8.69 25.04
C ILE A 716 -11.48 -9.84 24.25
N THR A 717 -10.88 -10.23 23.15
CA THR A 717 -11.42 -11.22 22.21
C THR A 717 -11.35 -12.66 22.74
N GLY A 718 -10.55 -12.93 23.74
CA GLY A 718 -10.52 -14.20 24.48
C GLY A 718 -9.97 -15.41 23.71
N ASN A 719 -9.60 -15.28 22.44
CA ASN A 719 -9.07 -16.36 21.62
C ASN A 719 -7.55 -16.51 21.72
N ILE A 720 -6.88 -15.50 22.26
CA ILE A 720 -5.44 -15.47 22.48
C ILE A 720 -5.22 -15.47 23.99
N GLY A 721 -4.96 -16.63 24.54
CA GLY A 721 -4.80 -16.81 25.98
C GLY A 721 -6.12 -17.07 26.73
N ASN A 722 -5.96 -17.57 27.94
CA ASN A 722 -7.06 -17.94 28.84
C ASN A 722 -7.64 -16.72 29.62
N GLY A 723 -7.03 -15.54 29.47
CA GLY A 723 -7.36 -14.33 30.19
C GLY A 723 -8.25 -13.39 29.40
N LYS A 724 -9.56 -13.57 29.50
CA LYS A 724 -10.50 -12.61 28.91
C LYS A 724 -10.64 -11.37 29.79
N LEU A 725 -10.22 -10.21 29.26
CA LEU A 725 -10.46 -8.93 29.90
C LEU A 725 -11.92 -8.48 29.76
N THR A 726 -12.43 -7.79 30.76
CA THR A 726 -13.73 -7.10 30.70
C THR A 726 -13.64 -5.83 29.85
N TYR A 727 -12.54 -5.10 30.02
CA TYR A 727 -12.22 -3.86 29.30
C TYR A 727 -10.78 -3.88 28.78
N PRO A 728 -10.47 -3.19 27.67
CA PRO A 728 -9.14 -3.17 27.03
C PRO A 728 -8.16 -2.25 27.76
N ILE A 729 -7.91 -2.54 29.02
CA ILE A 729 -7.08 -1.75 29.92
C ILE A 729 -6.36 -2.65 30.93
N ALA A 730 -5.11 -2.35 31.23
CA ALA A 730 -4.33 -3.06 32.24
C ALA A 730 -3.21 -2.16 32.80
N LEU A 731 -2.10 -2.74 33.23
CA LEU A 731 -0.91 -2.05 33.73
C LEU A 731 0.28 -2.27 32.79
N MET A 732 1.30 -1.44 32.93
CA MET A 732 2.58 -1.59 32.24
C MET A 732 3.35 -2.80 32.77
N THR A 733 4.09 -3.49 31.91
CA THR A 733 4.96 -4.61 32.32
C THR A 733 6.32 -4.10 32.82
N ALA A 734 7.00 -4.91 33.62
CA ALA A 734 8.38 -4.61 34.05
C ALA A 734 9.37 -4.67 32.86
N ASP A 735 9.10 -5.50 31.87
CA ASP A 735 9.87 -5.58 30.61
C ASP A 735 9.76 -4.25 29.83
N GLU A 736 8.57 -3.66 29.73
CA GLU A 736 8.37 -2.33 29.10
C GLU A 736 9.14 -1.22 29.83
N ILE A 737 9.22 -1.27 31.18
CA ILE A 737 10.07 -0.35 31.95
C ILE A 737 11.55 -0.52 31.60
N SER A 738 12.02 -1.77 31.47
CA SER A 738 13.40 -2.04 31.10
C SER A 738 13.71 -1.53 29.67
N TYR A 739 12.83 -1.77 28.71
CA TYR A 739 12.95 -1.19 27.37
C TYR A 739 12.98 0.34 27.42
N ALA A 740 12.17 0.96 28.27
CA ALA A 740 12.14 2.42 28.41
C ALA A 740 13.41 3.02 29.04
N GLY A 741 14.34 2.20 29.55
CA GLY A 741 15.61 2.63 30.13
C GLY A 741 15.73 2.38 31.62
N GLY A 742 14.70 1.80 32.26
CA GLY A 742 14.73 1.42 33.67
C GLY A 742 15.57 0.17 33.92
N VAL A 743 16.19 0.10 35.08
CA VAL A 743 16.96 -1.09 35.52
C VAL A 743 16.59 -1.39 36.97
N TYR A 744 16.46 -2.69 37.28
CA TYR A 744 16.17 -3.14 38.64
C TYR A 744 17.24 -2.62 39.63
N ASP A 745 16.79 -2.05 40.75
CA ASP A 745 17.60 -1.51 41.83
C ASP A 745 18.55 -0.37 41.43
N LYS A 746 18.25 0.37 40.33
CA LYS A 746 19.01 1.55 39.92
C LYS A 746 18.11 2.75 39.72
N ASN A 747 18.50 3.92 40.20
CA ASN A 747 17.79 5.18 39.95
C ASN A 747 17.71 5.44 38.43
N SER A 748 16.53 5.78 37.94
CA SER A 748 16.24 5.95 36.51
C SER A 748 15.29 7.12 36.28
N LEU A 749 15.84 8.23 35.81
CA LEU A 749 15.08 9.43 35.43
C LEU A 749 14.71 9.34 33.93
N THR A 750 13.74 8.51 33.63
CA THR A 750 13.22 8.27 32.25
C THR A 750 11.83 8.86 32.09
N TRP A 751 11.34 8.88 30.86
CA TRP A 751 10.07 9.47 30.47
C TRP A 751 8.85 8.95 31.29
N TYR A 752 8.86 7.71 31.78
CA TYR A 752 7.75 7.16 32.55
C TYR A 752 7.71 7.71 33.99
N TYR A 753 8.82 8.18 34.50
CA TYR A 753 8.96 8.71 35.85
C TYR A 753 9.12 10.22 35.88
N TYR A 754 9.88 10.78 34.91
CA TYR A 754 10.31 12.17 34.96
C TYR A 754 9.45 13.05 34.03
N ASN A 755 8.96 14.17 34.54
CA ASN A 755 8.30 15.19 33.73
C ASN A 755 9.35 16.23 33.29
N SER A 756 9.89 16.04 32.09
CA SER A 756 10.94 16.90 31.55
C SER A 756 10.52 18.36 31.33
N VAL A 757 9.21 18.62 31.17
CA VAL A 757 8.68 19.98 30.99
C VAL A 757 8.89 20.83 32.22
N LYS A 758 8.78 20.24 33.43
CA LYS A 758 8.94 20.93 34.71
C LYS A 758 10.10 20.43 35.54
N SER A 759 10.96 19.59 35.02
CA SER A 759 12.06 18.97 35.75
C SER A 759 11.62 18.33 37.07
N SER A 760 10.44 17.71 37.08
CA SER A 760 9.83 17.12 38.27
C SER A 760 9.40 15.68 38.04
N SER A 761 9.31 14.89 39.12
CA SER A 761 8.79 13.53 39.07
C SER A 761 7.28 13.54 38.77
N THR A 762 6.79 12.48 38.10
CA THR A 762 5.38 12.28 37.76
C THR A 762 4.57 11.67 38.92
N GLY A 763 5.15 11.51 40.08
CA GLY A 763 4.49 11.03 41.28
C GLY A 763 5.44 10.83 42.43
N SER A 764 4.93 11.07 43.66
CA SER A 764 5.68 10.86 44.90
C SER A 764 5.54 9.44 45.43
N ILE A 765 4.53 8.69 44.97
CA ILE A 765 4.24 7.33 45.43
C ILE A 765 4.77 6.31 44.45
N ASN A 766 5.11 5.14 44.97
CA ASN A 766 5.40 3.93 44.20
C ASN A 766 4.14 3.52 43.44
N TRP A 767 4.27 2.94 42.24
CA TRP A 767 3.11 2.49 41.46
C TRP A 767 3.32 1.09 40.87
N TRP A 768 2.20 0.37 40.73
CA TRP A 768 2.16 -1.03 40.34
C TRP A 768 2.47 -1.29 38.86
N LEU A 769 3.15 -2.42 38.62
CA LEU A 769 3.29 -3.08 37.32
C LEU A 769 2.50 -4.39 37.31
N ILE A 770 2.16 -4.90 36.12
CA ILE A 770 1.40 -6.15 36.00
C ILE A 770 2.29 -7.40 36.24
N SER A 771 3.62 -7.29 36.11
CA SER A 771 4.54 -8.41 36.12
C SER A 771 4.76 -8.96 37.54
N PRO A 772 4.64 -10.29 37.78
CA PRO A 772 4.94 -10.93 39.05
C PRO A 772 6.46 -10.96 39.28
N PHE A 773 6.89 -10.87 40.56
CA PHE A 773 8.29 -10.89 40.95
C PHE A 773 8.70 -12.25 41.53
N ASN A 774 8.22 -12.58 42.69
CA ASN A 774 8.48 -13.86 43.35
C ASN A 774 7.41 -14.23 44.41
N TRP A 775 7.51 -15.46 44.90
CA TRP A 775 6.90 -15.94 46.14
C TRP A 775 8.01 -16.15 47.15
N TYR A 776 7.91 -15.55 48.32
CA TYR A 776 8.92 -15.68 49.39
C TYR A 776 8.33 -15.50 50.78
N GLY A 777 8.65 -16.39 51.73
CA GLY A 777 8.23 -16.27 53.13
C GLY A 777 6.72 -16.17 53.34
N ASN A 778 5.92 -16.95 52.60
CA ASN A 778 4.46 -16.93 52.58
C ASN A 778 3.85 -15.60 52.06
N THR A 779 4.54 -14.92 51.18
CA THR A 779 4.07 -13.64 50.64
C THR A 779 4.29 -13.56 49.13
N ALA A 780 3.26 -13.09 48.42
CA ALA A 780 3.29 -12.79 46.99
C ALA A 780 3.83 -11.38 46.69
N TYR A 781 4.70 -11.28 45.69
CA TYR A 781 5.32 -10.01 45.29
C TYR A 781 5.12 -9.76 43.80
N THR A 782 4.83 -8.53 43.46
CA THR A 782 4.83 -8.02 42.06
C THR A 782 5.84 -6.89 41.88
N PHE A 783 6.23 -6.62 40.63
CA PHE A 783 7.05 -5.48 40.31
C PHE A 783 6.31 -4.15 40.55
N LEU A 784 7.10 -3.11 40.80
CA LEU A 784 6.67 -1.72 40.91
C LEU A 784 7.72 -0.78 40.32
N VAL A 785 7.37 0.47 40.17
CA VAL A 785 8.30 1.60 40.01
C VAL A 785 8.26 2.42 41.28
N TYR A 786 9.44 2.67 41.86
CA TYR A 786 9.59 3.50 43.04
C TYR A 786 9.35 4.99 42.73
N GLY A 787 8.73 5.69 43.65
CA GLY A 787 8.53 7.13 43.63
C GLY A 787 9.75 7.93 44.07
N SER A 788 9.52 9.07 44.72
CA SER A 788 10.55 10.08 45.05
C SER A 788 11.74 9.62 45.89
N ASN A 789 11.58 8.59 46.72
CA ASN A 789 12.67 8.10 47.59
C ASN A 789 13.72 7.26 46.82
N HIS A 790 13.35 6.70 45.69
CA HIS A 790 14.21 5.87 44.83
C HIS A 790 13.98 6.17 43.35
N SER A 791 13.76 7.36 43.01
CA SER A 791 13.64 8.02 41.68
C SER A 791 13.49 7.08 40.45
N GLY A 792 12.32 6.49 40.27
CA GLY A 792 12.00 5.68 39.10
C GLY A 792 12.65 4.30 39.03
N VAL A 793 13.19 3.81 40.11
CA VAL A 793 13.80 2.47 40.22
C VAL A 793 12.76 1.39 39.95
N LEU A 794 13.09 0.43 39.09
CA LEU A 794 12.35 -0.80 38.97
C LEU A 794 12.61 -1.67 40.21
N GLY A 795 11.59 -1.98 40.97
CA GLY A 795 11.68 -2.76 42.21
C GLY A 795 10.48 -3.71 42.38
N ASN A 796 10.22 -4.11 43.62
CA ASN A 796 9.10 -4.99 43.95
C ASN A 796 8.47 -4.64 45.30
N SER A 797 7.24 -5.13 45.53
CA SER A 797 6.52 -5.00 46.81
C SER A 797 5.54 -6.13 47.04
N TYR A 798 5.10 -6.25 48.27
CA TYR A 798 3.99 -7.15 48.65
C TYR A 798 2.71 -6.72 47.94
N VAL A 799 1.98 -7.69 47.40
CA VAL A 799 0.73 -7.42 46.63
C VAL A 799 -0.35 -6.68 47.43
N ASN A 800 -0.32 -6.75 48.77
CA ASN A 800 -1.27 -6.08 49.65
C ASN A 800 -0.84 -4.66 50.12
N ASN A 801 0.29 -4.14 49.65
CA ASN A 801 0.66 -2.76 49.88
C ASN A 801 -0.22 -1.83 49.03
N THR A 802 -0.54 -0.64 49.55
CA THR A 802 -1.33 0.36 48.82
C THR A 802 -0.39 1.30 48.04
N LEU A 803 -0.44 1.23 46.71
CA LEU A 803 0.43 1.98 45.80
C LEU A 803 -0.40 2.67 44.71
N GLY A 804 0.25 3.57 43.95
CA GLY A 804 -0.38 4.27 42.82
C GLY A 804 -0.79 3.32 41.68
N VAL A 805 -1.84 3.67 40.99
CA VAL A 805 -2.38 2.93 39.83
C VAL A 805 -2.25 3.79 38.59
N ARG A 806 -1.41 3.36 37.64
CA ARG A 806 -1.23 3.99 36.31
C ARG A 806 -1.66 3.02 35.22
N PRO A 807 -2.87 3.19 34.70
CA PRO A 807 -3.35 2.28 33.67
C PRO A 807 -2.69 2.49 32.30
N VAL A 808 -2.74 1.44 31.49
CA VAL A 808 -2.27 1.38 30.11
C VAL A 808 -3.42 1.00 29.21
N ILE A 809 -3.58 1.74 28.10
CA ILE A 809 -4.48 1.41 26.97
C ILE A 809 -3.69 1.36 25.68
N SER A 810 -4.30 0.82 24.63
CA SER A 810 -3.72 0.85 23.26
C SER A 810 -4.74 1.46 22.31
N LEU A 811 -4.40 2.52 21.59
CA LEU A 811 -5.23 3.06 20.52
C LEU A 811 -5.13 2.13 19.29
N LYS A 812 -6.24 1.90 18.60
CA LYS A 812 -6.27 1.06 17.40
C LYS A 812 -5.27 1.53 16.34
N ALA A 813 -4.85 0.63 15.47
CA ALA A 813 -3.93 0.92 14.37
C ALA A 813 -4.49 1.94 13.35
N ASP A 814 -5.80 1.95 13.17
CA ASP A 814 -6.54 2.74 12.18
C ASP A 814 -7.02 4.11 12.71
N VAL A 815 -6.68 4.50 13.95
CA VAL A 815 -7.06 5.82 14.48
C VAL A 815 -6.40 6.93 13.66
N VAL A 816 -7.20 7.85 13.15
CA VAL A 816 -6.76 8.93 12.28
C VAL A 816 -6.10 10.05 13.11
N TYR A 817 -4.87 10.41 12.72
CA TYR A 817 -4.16 11.55 13.27
C TYR A 817 -4.89 12.87 12.95
N LYS A 818 -4.98 13.74 13.95
CA LYS A 818 -5.60 15.06 13.83
C LYS A 818 -4.56 16.18 13.85
N SER A 819 -3.72 16.19 14.87
CA SER A 819 -2.75 17.27 15.11
C SER A 819 -1.69 16.88 16.14
N GLY A 820 -0.67 17.73 16.29
CA GLY A 820 0.38 17.60 17.28
C GLY A 820 1.67 16.95 16.75
N ASP A 821 2.76 17.10 17.50
CA ASP A 821 4.09 16.55 17.21
C ASP A 821 4.62 15.64 18.33
N GLY A 822 3.76 15.37 19.31
CA GLY A 822 4.05 14.56 20.50
C GLY A 822 4.81 15.30 21.60
N THR A 823 5.07 16.60 21.47
CA THR A 823 5.65 17.39 22.57
C THR A 823 4.60 17.72 23.65
N ALA A 824 5.03 18.12 24.82
CA ALA A 824 4.12 18.50 25.91
C ALA A 824 3.25 19.73 25.58
N SER A 825 3.76 20.64 24.74
CA SER A 825 3.03 21.82 24.25
C SER A 825 2.10 21.51 23.04
N SER A 826 2.39 20.43 22.33
CA SER A 826 1.66 20.00 21.13
C SER A 826 1.51 18.45 21.10
N PRO A 827 0.79 17.85 22.09
CA PRO A 827 0.61 16.41 22.13
C PRO A 827 -0.14 15.91 20.90
N TYR A 828 0.12 14.68 20.50
CA TYR A 828 -0.68 14.05 19.45
C TYR A 828 -2.16 14.01 19.85
N GLU A 829 -3.02 14.36 18.91
CA GLU A 829 -4.46 14.19 18.99
C GLU A 829 -4.94 13.34 17.83
N ILE A 830 -5.97 12.53 18.05
CA ILE A 830 -6.67 11.78 17.02
C ILE A 830 -8.03 12.39 16.75
N ILE A 831 -8.59 12.12 15.56
CA ILE A 831 -9.97 12.48 15.25
C ILE A 831 -10.88 11.59 16.11
N THR A 832 -11.71 12.23 16.90
CA THR A 832 -12.79 11.60 17.71
C THR A 832 -14.08 12.30 17.37
N ASP A 833 -15.01 11.55 16.71
CA ASP A 833 -16.35 12.06 16.38
C ASP A 833 -17.24 12.14 17.62
#